data_d299fb8f3fe92a4c792f76c937f3044d
#
_entry.id   d299fb8f3fe92a4c792f76c937f3044d
#
_cell.length_a   1.000
_cell.length_b   1.000
_cell.length_c   1.000
_cell.angle_alpha   90.00
_cell.angle_beta   90.00
_cell.angle_gamma   90.00
#
_symmetry.space_group_name_H-M   'P 1'
#
loop_
_entity.id
_entity.type
_entity.pdbx_description
1 polymer ?
#
loop_
_entity_poly.entity_id
_entity_poly.type
_entity_poly.pdbx_seq_one_letter_code
_entity_poly.pdbx_strand_id
1 'polypeptide(L)'
;MKRRRFIQDFGWLGAGLGLIPACTMTPADTKPSKISKAENYFGEWKTQAGLPVFDYLIDQDADLNALWDPIDRPENRRHFHVIGNRALQVVASNRGDIGIFEEREGHRWLFYQDDLYGCGHSLILESGGVRWGSLYSDRPRDTIPLRQFGPTHFSVHSEYEGLKLERTILCPEGDRSWVLVKVQLTLSLDAEPRQLTHIESWPLRPRFLNTFQSDELRDKAALQVSYDINRSVQKIVAQEIFNEPAETIGAPATLLLEDLSPENSGQMSALEDDQWPTLQIETGLDLKPGDTQTLWFRVGRSTDEEISSPESFYEQQLNKVRSRVPKATSLNAPHVTREIPWHVAMLSGGANKDAILGGHTLNQSSVYGFGLGGNAAARDSLQHAIPLVYSEPHLALSVLRNTCTWGSPDGDLPYALTGNKKPLTQLLRPSDQNLWALWLASEYAAVTGDLAAFELPQQYHPDYSAASTTLKDNLKKQAYFFIDYVGRGQNGHVRILNSDWNDMVLQDSMIDKNSMIERGSSVLNSAMGSWVLNRFAPLMENLGERNTADLCRSTAHQLRELVAASWNGRWFDRGYGPPTESQPEGTVIGRDRCWLEVQPWAILCGAASSEQSRSLVEIFKTGHCMHSPLGARVIWPPDLSNSRVGEGTLGGIWYSINMTLIWATAKIDPEFALAQWEAMSLQRHGEAYPSVWEGTLSGPDAWNAPESPRAGRTWSTPAFSMQSFPVSNMHSHSQPVLAWLRLLGIEPTTEGTLAVRSSYEKALGSYVSSTFSASF
;
A
#
# COMPACT_ATOMS: atom_id res chain seq x y z
N MET A 1 10.22 -0.65 28.59
CA MET A 1 10.85 -1.95 28.92
C MET A 1 10.11 -3.21 28.44
N LYS A 2 9.07 -3.13 27.60
CA LYS A 2 8.33 -4.30 27.05
C LYS A 2 8.55 -4.58 25.56
N ARG A 3 9.41 -3.85 24.86
CA ARG A 3 9.71 -4.03 23.41
C ARG A 3 10.88 -4.98 23.09
N ARG A 4 11.55 -5.56 24.08
CA ARG A 4 12.80 -6.33 23.90
C ARG A 4 12.67 -7.78 23.40
N ARG A 5 11.47 -8.31 23.08
CA ARG A 5 11.29 -9.73 22.70
C ARG A 5 10.92 -10.00 21.25
N PHE A 6 10.97 -9.00 20.39
CA PHE A 6 10.36 -9.08 19.07
C PHE A 6 11.13 -9.92 18.02
N ILE A 7 12.44 -10.02 18.12
CA ILE A 7 13.28 -10.61 17.04
C ILE A 7 13.66 -12.06 17.30
N GLN A 8 13.65 -12.52 18.54
CA GLN A 8 13.98 -13.91 18.86
C GLN A 8 12.84 -14.90 18.65
N ASP A 9 11.59 -14.43 18.53
CA ASP A 9 10.42 -15.30 18.50
C ASP A 9 9.94 -15.72 17.10
N PHE A 10 10.52 -15.20 16.03
CA PHE A 10 10.19 -15.69 14.68
C PHE A 10 10.71 -17.12 14.39
N GLY A 11 11.63 -17.62 15.18
CA GLY A 11 12.13 -18.98 15.09
C GLY A 11 11.43 -20.02 15.99
N TRP A 12 10.56 -19.60 16.91
CA TRP A 12 9.95 -20.47 17.91
C TRP A 12 8.50 -20.08 18.22
N LEU A 13 7.57 -20.33 17.33
CA LEU A 13 6.13 -20.37 17.60
C LEU A 13 5.66 -21.82 17.75
N GLY A 14 6.15 -22.46 18.78
CA GLY A 14 5.68 -23.74 19.23
C GLY A 14 5.77 -23.85 20.75
N ALA A 15 4.62 -23.90 21.39
CA ALA A 15 4.36 -24.20 22.79
C ALA A 15 4.38 -23.01 23.79
N GLY A 16 3.22 -22.79 24.41
CA GLY A 16 3.06 -22.05 25.65
C GLY A 16 1.77 -21.23 25.77
N LEU A 17 0.61 -21.87 25.76
CA LEU A 17 -0.66 -21.25 26.20
C LEU A 17 -0.69 -21.18 27.74
N GLY A 18 -0.39 -20.01 28.27
CA GLY A 18 -0.68 -19.65 29.64
C GLY A 18 -2.04 -18.94 29.72
N LEU A 19 -2.97 -19.52 30.44
CA LEU A 19 -4.31 -19.00 30.73
C LEU A 19 -4.25 -17.62 31.41
N ILE A 20 -4.84 -16.60 30.78
CA ILE A 20 -5.16 -15.33 31.42
C ILE A 20 -6.67 -15.32 31.71
N PRO A 21 -7.12 -14.95 32.93
CA PRO A 21 -8.53 -15.02 33.29
C PRO A 21 -9.37 -13.99 32.53
N ALA A 22 -10.52 -14.43 32.03
CA ALA A 22 -11.49 -13.61 31.34
C ALA A 22 -12.10 -12.57 32.28
N CYS A 23 -11.89 -11.29 32.00
CA CYS A 23 -12.74 -10.22 32.52
C CYS A 23 -14.00 -10.12 31.67
N THR A 24 -15.12 -10.41 32.24
CA THR A 24 -16.44 -10.17 31.66
C THR A 24 -16.73 -8.67 31.65
N MET A 25 -16.65 -8.05 30.48
CA MET A 25 -17.17 -6.70 30.26
C MET A 25 -18.59 -6.79 29.70
N THR A 26 -19.53 -6.17 30.40
CA THR A 26 -20.87 -5.92 29.89
C THR A 26 -20.86 -4.97 28.71
N PRO A 27 -21.68 -5.18 27.67
CA PRO A 27 -21.75 -4.26 26.54
C PRO A 27 -22.35 -2.93 26.98
N ALA A 28 -21.63 -1.84 26.74
CA ALA A 28 -22.18 -0.51 26.88
C ALA A 28 -23.13 -0.24 25.70
N ASP A 29 -24.41 -0.03 25.99
CA ASP A 29 -25.42 0.47 25.06
C ASP A 29 -25.04 1.90 24.57
N THR A 30 -24.34 2.01 23.49
CA THR A 30 -24.22 3.29 22.78
C THR A 30 -25.30 3.36 21.69
N LYS A 31 -26.42 4.01 22.02
CA LYS A 31 -27.36 4.45 20.98
C LYS A 31 -26.64 5.39 20.03
N PRO A 32 -26.71 5.16 18.69
CA PRO A 32 -26.13 6.10 17.73
C PRO A 32 -26.86 7.45 17.87
N SER A 33 -26.12 8.50 18.21
CA SER A 33 -26.60 9.86 18.10
C SER A 33 -26.89 10.14 16.61
N LYS A 34 -28.01 10.84 16.33
CA LYS A 34 -28.33 11.31 14.98
C LYS A 34 -27.26 12.32 14.55
N ILE A 35 -26.20 11.83 13.89
CA ILE A 35 -25.21 12.66 13.24
C ILE A 35 -25.87 13.18 11.95
N SER A 36 -25.92 14.51 11.80
CA SER A 36 -26.28 15.16 10.56
C SER A 36 -25.39 14.63 9.43
N LYS A 37 -25.91 14.60 8.19
CA LYS A 37 -25.28 14.11 6.96
C LYS A 37 -23.92 14.78 6.62
N ALA A 38 -22.91 14.69 7.49
CA ALA A 38 -21.53 14.89 7.08
C ALA A 38 -21.04 13.56 6.51
N GLU A 39 -20.58 13.55 5.28
CA GLU A 39 -20.15 12.35 4.55
C GLU A 39 -18.94 11.65 5.20
N ASN A 40 -18.28 12.31 6.16
CA ASN A 40 -17.22 11.74 6.98
C ASN A 40 -17.10 12.52 8.30
N TYR A 41 -16.85 11.81 9.41
CA TYR A 41 -16.69 12.39 10.74
C TYR A 41 -15.48 13.33 10.82
N PHE A 42 -14.39 13.06 10.08
CA PHE A 42 -13.13 13.82 10.17
C PHE A 42 -13.09 15.07 9.28
N GLY A 43 -13.98 15.18 8.32
CA GLY A 43 -13.99 16.31 7.38
C GLY A 43 -14.82 16.03 6.14
N GLU A 44 -14.46 16.67 5.04
CA GLU A 44 -15.22 16.59 3.81
C GLU A 44 -14.32 16.44 2.57
N TRP A 45 -14.81 15.68 1.59
CA TRP A 45 -14.19 15.58 0.28
C TRP A 45 -14.55 16.79 -0.59
N LYS A 46 -13.55 17.33 -1.28
CA LYS A 46 -13.69 18.40 -2.27
C LYS A 46 -12.99 18.06 -3.56
N THR A 47 -13.25 18.85 -4.57
CA THR A 47 -12.49 18.84 -5.83
C THR A 47 -11.74 20.14 -5.96
N GLN A 48 -10.41 20.08 -6.00
CA GLN A 48 -9.55 21.23 -6.20
C GLN A 48 -8.73 21.02 -7.46
N ALA A 49 -8.81 21.98 -8.38
CA ALA A 49 -8.12 21.91 -9.67
C ALA A 49 -8.37 20.59 -10.43
N GLY A 50 -9.55 19.98 -10.30
CA GLY A 50 -9.94 18.73 -10.96
C GLY A 50 -9.41 17.45 -10.30
N LEU A 51 -8.79 17.54 -9.12
CA LEU A 51 -8.33 16.40 -8.32
C LEU A 51 -9.14 16.31 -7.02
N PRO A 52 -9.41 15.11 -6.49
CA PRO A 52 -10.03 14.96 -5.18
C PRO A 52 -9.06 15.39 -4.08
N VAL A 53 -9.59 16.10 -3.09
CA VAL A 53 -8.87 16.50 -1.88
C VAL A 53 -9.78 16.32 -0.67
N PHE A 54 -9.21 16.09 0.49
CA PHE A 54 -9.93 15.94 1.75
C PHE A 54 -9.57 17.07 2.70
N ASP A 55 -10.57 17.86 3.10
CA ASP A 55 -10.44 18.89 4.13
C ASP A 55 -10.68 18.27 5.51
N TYR A 56 -9.63 18.19 6.32
CA TYR A 56 -9.69 17.71 7.70
C TYR A 56 -10.14 18.87 8.61
N LEU A 57 -11.31 18.72 9.21
CA LEU A 57 -12.00 19.82 9.91
C LEU A 57 -12.11 19.64 11.43
N ILE A 58 -11.63 18.53 11.98
CA ILE A 58 -11.82 18.19 13.39
C ILE A 58 -10.66 18.62 14.25
N ASP A 59 -10.98 19.17 15.43
CA ASP A 59 -10.06 19.42 16.53
C ASP A 59 -10.03 18.20 17.47
N GLN A 60 -9.53 17.07 16.99
CA GLN A 60 -9.28 15.90 17.81
C GLN A 60 -7.88 15.87 18.42
N ASP A 61 -7.08 16.89 18.12
CA ASP A 61 -5.70 16.94 18.57
C ASP A 61 -5.58 17.36 20.05
N ALA A 62 -6.68 17.74 20.69
CA ALA A 62 -6.70 18.19 22.08
C ALA A 62 -6.14 17.15 23.07
N ASP A 63 -6.19 15.87 22.74
CA ASP A 63 -5.75 14.77 23.60
C ASP A 63 -4.51 13.98 23.11
N LEU A 64 -3.69 14.62 22.30
CA LEU A 64 -2.48 14.01 21.73
C LEU A 64 -1.40 13.66 22.76
N ASN A 65 -1.54 14.10 24.01
CA ASN A 65 -0.67 13.74 25.12
C ASN A 65 -1.06 12.40 25.79
N ALA A 66 -2.23 11.85 25.48
CA ALA A 66 -2.62 10.54 25.95
C ALA A 66 -1.80 9.46 25.21
N LEU A 67 -1.32 8.48 25.95
CA LEU A 67 -0.62 7.34 25.35
C LEU A 67 -1.58 6.63 24.38
N TRP A 68 -1.19 6.58 23.13
CA TRP A 68 -1.90 5.82 22.13
C TRP A 68 -1.69 4.31 22.35
N ASP A 69 -2.77 3.58 22.37
CA ASP A 69 -2.78 2.12 22.33
C ASP A 69 -3.71 1.68 21.20
N PRO A 70 -3.21 0.90 20.22
CA PRO A 70 -4.02 0.50 19.06
C PRO A 70 -5.21 -0.39 19.43
N ILE A 71 -5.20 -0.98 20.62
CA ILE A 71 -6.26 -1.86 21.12
C ILE A 71 -7.18 -1.11 22.04
N ASP A 72 -6.61 -0.46 23.07
CA ASP A 72 -7.37 0.13 24.17
C ASP A 72 -7.73 1.61 23.92
N ARG A 73 -6.92 2.34 23.17
CA ARG A 73 -7.08 3.79 22.92
C ARG A 73 -6.77 4.18 21.49
N PRO A 74 -7.44 3.60 20.48
CA PRO A 74 -7.17 3.86 19.09
C PRO A 74 -7.53 5.29 18.66
N GLU A 75 -8.44 5.96 19.39
CA GLU A 75 -8.88 7.34 19.17
C GLU A 75 -7.79 8.37 19.47
N ASN A 76 -6.82 8.05 20.32
CA ASN A 76 -5.71 8.96 20.67
C ASN A 76 -4.59 8.97 19.63
N ARG A 77 -4.78 8.28 18.53
CA ARG A 77 -3.79 8.17 17.48
C ARG A 77 -3.74 9.42 16.61
N ARG A 78 -2.50 9.79 16.20
CA ARG A 78 -2.32 10.76 15.12
C ARG A 78 -2.89 10.20 13.81
N HIS A 79 -3.47 11.07 13.00
CA HIS A 79 -3.99 10.74 11.69
C HIS A 79 -2.94 11.06 10.63
N PHE A 80 -2.68 10.12 9.76
CA PHE A 80 -1.63 10.20 8.75
C PHE A 80 -2.18 10.02 7.35
N HIS A 81 -1.54 10.70 6.39
CA HIS A 81 -1.72 10.49 4.98
C HIS A 81 -0.37 10.33 4.29
N VAL A 82 -0.30 9.44 3.31
CA VAL A 82 0.92 9.17 2.54
C VAL A 82 0.75 9.69 1.13
N ILE A 83 1.64 10.56 0.69
CA ILE A 83 1.76 11.01 -0.69
C ILE A 83 3.13 10.62 -1.24
N GLY A 84 3.25 10.44 -2.56
CA GLY A 84 4.53 10.04 -3.15
C GLY A 84 4.64 10.41 -4.62
N ASN A 85 5.81 10.13 -5.19
CA ASN A 85 6.13 10.53 -6.56
C ASN A 85 7.02 9.53 -7.33
N ARG A 86 7.04 8.26 -6.97
CA ARG A 86 7.89 7.19 -7.53
C ARG A 86 9.35 7.21 -7.09
N ALA A 87 9.80 8.16 -6.28
CA ALA A 87 11.14 8.17 -5.73
C ALA A 87 11.14 8.19 -4.21
N LEU A 88 10.16 8.87 -3.62
CA LEU A 88 9.99 8.99 -2.18
C LEU A 88 8.51 8.99 -1.79
N GLN A 89 8.27 8.76 -0.52
CA GLN A 89 6.96 8.92 0.11
C GLN A 89 7.05 9.93 1.26
N VAL A 90 6.10 10.84 1.29
CA VAL A 90 5.91 11.80 2.38
C VAL A 90 4.74 11.33 3.22
N VAL A 91 4.98 11.18 4.50
CA VAL A 91 3.94 10.89 5.49
C VAL A 91 3.58 12.20 6.16
N ALA A 92 2.39 12.72 5.90
CA ALA A 92 1.87 13.93 6.51
C ALA A 92 0.95 13.59 7.68
N SER A 93 0.97 14.39 8.74
CA SER A 93 0.09 14.20 9.90
C SER A 93 -0.89 15.37 10.07
N ASN A 94 -2.00 15.11 10.76
CA ASN A 94 -2.95 16.13 11.16
C ASN A 94 -2.35 17.21 12.10
N ARG A 95 -1.14 16.99 12.64
CA ARG A 95 -0.38 17.99 13.40
C ARG A 95 0.35 19.00 12.51
N GLY A 96 0.42 18.79 11.19
CA GLY A 96 1.11 19.68 10.27
C GLY A 96 2.57 19.33 10.00
N ASP A 97 3.13 18.35 10.70
CA ASP A 97 4.46 17.83 10.47
C ASP A 97 4.46 16.70 9.43
N ILE A 98 5.62 16.38 8.91
CA ILE A 98 5.83 15.33 7.93
C ILE A 98 7.06 14.47 8.24
N GLY A 99 7.14 13.32 7.55
CA GLY A 99 8.36 12.55 7.36
C GLY A 99 8.61 12.31 5.89
N ILE A 100 9.87 12.12 5.50
CA ILE A 100 10.26 11.76 4.13
C ILE A 100 10.96 10.41 4.15
N PHE A 101 10.37 9.44 3.48
CA PHE A 101 10.83 8.05 3.38
C PHE A 101 11.24 7.71 1.95
N GLU A 102 12.27 6.88 1.78
CA GLU A 102 12.70 6.36 0.48
C GLU A 102 13.20 4.92 0.58
N GLU A 103 13.22 4.22 -0.57
CA GLU A 103 13.79 2.88 -0.72
C GLU A 103 14.98 2.84 -1.70
N ARG A 104 15.38 3.98 -2.22
CA ARG A 104 16.32 4.10 -3.34
C ARG A 104 17.63 3.31 -3.14
N GLU A 105 18.27 3.48 -2.02
CA GLU A 105 19.54 2.84 -1.66
C GLU A 105 19.43 2.08 -0.34
N GLY A 106 18.31 1.42 -0.13
CA GLY A 106 17.88 0.79 1.11
C GLY A 106 16.75 1.57 1.76
N HIS A 107 16.00 0.90 2.62
CA HIS A 107 14.87 1.52 3.32
C HIS A 107 15.35 2.50 4.37
N ARG A 108 14.94 3.76 4.26
CA ARG A 108 15.31 4.78 5.23
C ARG A 108 14.35 5.96 5.26
N TRP A 109 14.27 6.58 6.42
CA TRP A 109 13.75 7.92 6.54
C TRP A 109 14.90 8.91 6.33
N LEU A 110 14.74 9.82 5.40
CA LEU A 110 15.62 10.99 5.26
C LEU A 110 15.31 12.00 6.35
N PHE A 111 14.03 12.19 6.64
CA PHE A 111 13.48 12.99 7.72
C PHE A 111 12.49 12.12 8.48
N TYR A 112 12.87 11.68 9.66
CA TYR A 112 12.09 10.68 10.39
C TYR A 112 10.86 11.27 11.06
N GLN A 113 9.77 10.54 10.97
CA GLN A 113 8.54 10.79 11.70
C GLN A 113 8.14 9.55 12.51
N ASP A 114 7.66 9.75 13.72
CA ASP A 114 7.08 8.73 14.58
C ASP A 114 5.72 9.19 15.14
N ASP A 115 5.18 8.46 16.10
CA ASP A 115 3.91 8.80 16.73
C ASP A 115 3.94 10.10 17.55
N LEU A 116 5.12 10.61 17.88
CA LEU A 116 5.31 11.79 18.74
C LEU A 116 5.81 13.01 17.96
N TYR A 117 6.77 12.79 17.05
CA TYR A 117 7.52 13.86 16.39
C TYR A 117 7.60 13.63 14.89
N GLY A 118 7.61 14.72 14.14
CA GLY A 118 7.89 14.77 12.71
C GLY A 118 8.84 15.91 12.38
N CYS A 119 9.04 16.14 11.10
CA CYS A 119 9.95 17.13 10.58
C CYS A 119 9.19 18.16 9.74
N GLY A 120 9.86 19.28 9.47
CA GLY A 120 9.42 20.30 8.54
C GLY A 120 8.25 21.15 9.03
N HIS A 121 8.55 22.38 9.40
CA HIS A 121 7.52 23.35 9.78
C HIS A 121 7.90 24.78 9.39
N SER A 122 6.89 25.59 9.22
CA SER A 122 7.00 27.04 9.11
C SER A 122 6.62 27.70 10.42
N LEU A 123 7.41 28.69 10.83
CA LEU A 123 7.20 29.48 12.02
C LEU A 123 7.17 30.96 11.65
N ILE A 124 6.26 31.71 12.25
CA ILE A 124 6.17 33.17 12.14
C ILE A 124 6.58 33.77 13.48
N LEU A 125 7.53 34.69 13.42
CA LEU A 125 7.93 35.54 14.55
C LEU A 125 7.56 36.96 14.25
N GLU A 126 6.73 37.58 15.11
CA GLU A 126 6.32 38.95 14.97
C GLU A 126 6.98 39.84 16.04
N SER A 127 7.00 41.14 15.79
CA SER A 127 7.44 42.13 16.78
C SER A 127 6.63 41.99 18.07
N GLY A 128 7.31 42.08 19.24
CA GLY A 128 6.65 41.86 20.54
C GLY A 128 6.70 40.41 21.04
N GLY A 129 7.37 39.48 20.33
CA GLY A 129 7.59 38.11 20.76
C GLY A 129 6.43 37.17 20.47
N VAL A 130 5.47 37.56 19.63
CA VAL A 130 4.40 36.68 19.17
C VAL A 130 4.98 35.62 18.26
N ARG A 131 4.69 34.35 18.56
CA ARG A 131 5.15 33.19 17.81
C ARG A 131 3.99 32.25 17.49
N TRP A 132 3.84 31.88 16.23
CA TRP A 132 2.86 30.92 15.76
C TRP A 132 3.32 30.29 14.44
N GLY A 133 2.67 29.21 13.98
CA GLY A 133 3.16 28.53 12.78
C GLY A 133 2.23 27.45 12.22
N SER A 134 2.83 26.59 11.39
CA SER A 134 2.13 25.52 10.66
C SER A 134 1.88 24.26 11.49
N LEU A 135 2.58 24.08 12.62
CA LEU A 135 2.29 22.96 13.50
C LEU A 135 1.06 23.27 14.36
N TYR A 136 0.28 22.23 14.64
CA TYR A 136 -0.85 22.33 15.55
C TYR A 136 -0.46 22.84 16.94
N SER A 137 0.72 22.46 17.45
CA SER A 137 1.30 22.95 18.70
C SER A 137 1.61 24.45 18.69
N ASP A 138 1.93 24.99 17.52
CA ASP A 138 2.31 26.39 17.33
C ASP A 138 1.16 27.25 16.77
N ARG A 139 -0.06 26.68 16.70
CA ARG A 139 -1.23 27.42 16.21
C ARG A 139 -1.58 28.61 17.14
N PRO A 140 -2.18 29.65 16.59
CA PRO A 140 -2.75 30.70 17.44
C PRO A 140 -3.80 30.12 18.40
N ARG A 141 -3.90 30.70 19.58
CA ARG A 141 -4.88 30.23 20.58
C ARG A 141 -6.28 30.28 20.01
N ASP A 142 -7.10 29.30 20.38
CA ASP A 142 -8.51 29.20 20.01
C ASP A 142 -8.80 29.12 18.50
N THR A 143 -7.80 28.70 17.71
CA THR A 143 -7.92 28.44 16.28
C THR A 143 -7.70 26.97 15.96
N ILE A 144 -8.42 26.47 14.95
CA ILE A 144 -8.22 25.12 14.40
C ILE A 144 -7.70 25.30 12.98
N PRO A 145 -6.42 24.96 12.71
CA PRO A 145 -5.89 25.02 11.36
C PRO A 145 -6.63 24.04 10.44
N LEU A 146 -6.95 24.46 9.22
CA LEU A 146 -7.41 23.56 8.19
C LEU A 146 -6.21 22.73 7.71
N ARG A 147 -6.33 21.39 7.70
CA ARG A 147 -5.38 20.48 7.07
C ARG A 147 -6.04 19.90 5.83
N GLN A 148 -5.39 20.01 4.69
CA GLN A 148 -5.90 19.49 3.43
C GLN A 148 -4.99 18.38 2.91
N PHE A 149 -5.57 17.22 2.65
CA PHE A 149 -4.88 16.03 2.13
C PHE A 149 -5.27 15.83 0.66
N GLY A 150 -4.31 15.99 -0.23
CA GLY A 150 -4.46 15.75 -1.66
C GLY A 150 -3.71 14.50 -2.13
N PRO A 151 -3.86 14.11 -3.40
CA PRO A 151 -3.20 12.92 -3.95
C PRO A 151 -1.68 13.09 -4.12
N THR A 152 -1.17 14.33 -4.13
CA THR A 152 0.25 14.65 -4.33
C THR A 152 0.74 15.77 -3.43
N HIS A 153 -0.13 16.34 -2.62
CA HIS A 153 0.20 17.45 -1.74
C HIS A 153 -0.51 17.34 -0.39
N PHE A 154 0.06 18.04 0.57
CA PHE A 154 -0.49 18.25 1.90
C PHE A 154 -0.41 19.74 2.21
N SER A 155 -1.47 20.35 2.74
CA SER A 155 -1.49 21.77 3.12
C SER A 155 -1.99 21.98 4.53
N VAL A 156 -1.44 23.01 5.18
CA VAL A 156 -1.91 23.56 6.46
C VAL A 156 -2.25 25.02 6.28
N HIS A 157 -3.44 25.42 6.71
CA HIS A 157 -3.90 26.78 6.67
C HIS A 157 -4.17 27.28 8.10
N SER A 158 -3.46 28.31 8.50
CA SER A 158 -3.61 28.97 9.82
C SER A 158 -3.85 30.45 9.63
N GLU A 159 -4.52 31.08 10.59
CA GLU A 159 -4.77 32.53 10.56
C GLU A 159 -4.61 33.12 11.95
N TYR A 160 -3.95 34.29 12.03
CA TYR A 160 -3.79 35.06 13.24
C TYR A 160 -3.96 36.55 12.97
N GLU A 161 -4.98 37.15 13.59
CA GLU A 161 -5.28 38.59 13.51
C GLU A 161 -5.20 39.16 12.07
N GLY A 162 -5.84 38.49 11.12
CA GLY A 162 -5.90 38.89 9.72
C GLY A 162 -4.68 38.49 8.87
N LEU A 163 -3.64 37.89 9.44
CA LEU A 163 -2.54 37.29 8.68
C LEU A 163 -2.81 35.78 8.46
N LYS A 164 -2.93 35.38 7.20
CA LYS A 164 -3.11 34.00 6.79
C LYS A 164 -1.77 33.38 6.40
N LEU A 165 -1.50 32.19 6.91
CA LEU A 165 -0.41 31.31 6.52
C LEU A 165 -1.00 30.09 5.82
N GLU A 166 -0.62 29.87 4.56
CA GLU A 166 -0.85 28.62 3.84
C GLU A 166 0.48 27.97 3.52
N ARG A 167 0.72 26.79 4.07
CA ARG A 167 1.93 25.99 3.79
C ARG A 167 1.55 24.71 3.08
N THR A 168 2.06 24.53 1.87
CA THR A 168 1.81 23.36 1.02
C THR A 168 3.09 22.59 0.74
N ILE A 169 3.07 21.30 1.00
CA ILE A 169 4.12 20.33 0.63
C ILE A 169 3.64 19.60 -0.61
N LEU A 170 4.38 19.67 -1.70
CA LEU A 170 4.12 18.95 -2.94
C LEU A 170 5.20 17.90 -3.18
N CYS A 171 4.80 16.67 -3.53
CA CYS A 171 5.68 15.66 -4.13
C CYS A 171 5.67 15.85 -5.67
N PRO A 172 6.74 16.37 -6.28
CA PRO A 172 6.78 16.61 -7.72
C PRO A 172 6.82 15.28 -8.48
N GLU A 173 6.06 15.18 -9.56
CA GLU A 173 5.98 13.98 -10.40
C GLU A 173 7.34 13.51 -10.94
N GLY A 174 7.52 12.20 -11.00
CA GLY A 174 8.72 11.53 -11.50
C GLY A 174 9.69 11.12 -10.40
N ASP A 175 10.88 10.67 -10.79
CA ASP A 175 11.89 10.08 -9.92
C ASP A 175 12.68 11.12 -9.09
N ARG A 176 11.97 12.08 -8.47
CA ARG A 176 12.58 13.16 -7.69
C ARG A 176 12.60 12.84 -6.21
N SER A 177 13.78 12.74 -5.61
CA SER A 177 13.97 12.47 -4.18
C SER A 177 13.95 13.76 -3.32
N TRP A 178 13.04 14.69 -3.64
CA TRP A 178 12.85 15.96 -2.93
C TRP A 178 11.39 16.44 -3.04
N VAL A 179 11.00 17.31 -2.15
CA VAL A 179 9.69 17.96 -2.11
C VAL A 179 9.81 19.46 -2.37
N LEU A 180 8.75 20.04 -2.94
CA LEU A 180 8.59 21.48 -3.07
C LEU A 180 7.69 21.98 -1.93
N VAL A 181 8.14 23.00 -1.22
CA VAL A 181 7.38 23.68 -0.17
C VAL A 181 6.97 25.04 -0.69
N LYS A 182 5.68 25.32 -0.68
CA LYS A 182 5.09 26.65 -0.93
C LYS A 182 4.60 27.21 0.37
N VAL A 183 5.01 28.41 0.71
CA VAL A 183 4.47 29.16 1.86
C VAL A 183 3.89 30.46 1.34
N GLN A 184 2.60 30.67 1.57
CA GLN A 184 1.90 31.88 1.18
C GLN A 184 1.40 32.60 2.43
N LEU A 185 1.79 33.88 2.54
CA LEU A 185 1.38 34.78 3.60
C LEU A 185 0.51 35.90 3.02
N THR A 186 -0.71 36.04 3.50
CA THR A 186 -1.66 37.03 3.00
C THR A 186 -2.17 37.88 4.17
N LEU A 187 -1.94 39.18 4.11
CA LEU A 187 -2.45 40.11 5.09
C LEU A 187 -3.79 40.71 4.63
N SER A 188 -4.83 40.61 5.46
CA SER A 188 -6.16 41.14 5.14
C SER A 188 -6.14 42.67 4.92
N LEU A 189 -7.08 43.14 4.13
CA LEU A 189 -7.20 44.57 3.80
C LEU A 189 -7.49 45.47 5.00
N ASP A 190 -8.08 44.92 6.04
CA ASP A 190 -8.48 45.61 7.27
C ASP A 190 -7.47 45.41 8.43
N ALA A 191 -6.38 44.70 8.19
CA ALA A 191 -5.34 44.49 9.17
C ALA A 191 -4.32 45.64 9.19
N GLU A 192 -3.58 45.78 10.29
CA GLU A 192 -2.45 46.71 10.37
C GLU A 192 -1.21 46.16 9.66
N PRO A 193 -0.32 47.03 9.10
CA PRO A 193 0.96 46.60 8.52
C PRO A 193 1.79 45.79 9.51
N ARG A 194 2.49 44.73 9.03
CA ARG A 194 3.26 43.83 9.88
C ARG A 194 4.69 43.67 9.41
N GLN A 195 5.60 43.69 10.39
CA GLN A 195 6.99 43.24 10.23
C GLN A 195 7.13 41.89 10.92
N LEU A 196 7.59 40.89 10.19
CA LEU A 196 7.71 39.53 10.71
C LEU A 196 8.92 38.83 10.11
N THR A 197 9.33 37.76 10.76
CA THR A 197 10.31 36.80 10.24
C THR A 197 9.61 35.46 10.03
N HIS A 198 9.66 34.95 8.83
CA HIS A 198 9.29 33.58 8.50
C HIS A 198 10.51 32.67 8.66
N ILE A 199 10.34 31.52 9.29
CA ILE A 199 11.38 30.50 9.45
C ILE A 199 10.86 29.18 8.88
N GLU A 200 11.51 28.65 7.85
CA GLU A 200 11.32 27.27 7.39
C GLU A 200 12.40 26.38 8.01
N SER A 201 11.98 25.30 8.70
CA SER A 201 12.85 24.54 9.62
C SER A 201 12.73 23.03 9.40
N TRP A 202 13.90 22.35 9.31
CA TRP A 202 13.99 20.92 8.99
C TRP A 202 15.07 20.22 9.82
N PRO A 203 14.70 19.52 10.92
CA PRO A 203 15.64 18.74 11.70
C PRO A 203 16.15 17.53 10.90
N LEU A 204 17.46 17.32 10.93
CA LEU A 204 18.13 16.18 10.29
C LEU A 204 18.01 14.95 11.20
N ARG A 205 16.96 14.19 11.03
CA ARG A 205 16.66 12.98 11.82
C ARG A 205 16.60 11.77 10.88
N PRO A 206 17.74 11.14 10.52
CA PRO A 206 17.71 9.94 9.70
C PRO A 206 17.28 8.74 10.54
N ARG A 207 16.59 7.79 9.90
CA ARG A 207 16.34 6.47 10.49
C ARG A 207 16.48 5.40 9.43
N PHE A 208 17.46 4.54 9.63
CA PHE A 208 17.71 3.41 8.76
C PHE A 208 16.84 2.22 9.18
N LEU A 209 16.28 1.50 8.20
CA LEU A 209 15.42 0.36 8.43
C LEU A 209 15.96 -0.85 7.69
N ASN A 210 16.02 -1.97 8.39
CA ASN A 210 16.30 -3.25 7.77
C ASN A 210 15.53 -4.34 8.51
N THR A 211 14.75 -5.11 7.79
CA THR A 211 14.04 -6.26 8.35
C THR A 211 15.03 -7.13 9.12
N PHE A 212 14.67 -7.51 10.34
CA PHE A 212 15.50 -8.26 11.29
C PHE A 212 16.64 -7.52 12.00
N GLN A 213 16.89 -6.24 11.73
CA GLN A 213 17.73 -5.46 12.64
C GLN A 213 17.01 -5.21 13.96
N SER A 214 17.74 -5.33 15.08
CA SER A 214 17.23 -4.91 16.38
C SER A 214 17.05 -3.39 16.43
N ASP A 215 16.13 -2.90 17.26
CA ASP A 215 15.96 -1.46 17.49
C ASP A 215 17.27 -0.82 17.96
N GLU A 216 18.05 -1.53 18.79
CA GLU A 216 19.35 -1.08 19.26
C GLU A 216 20.37 -0.87 18.14
N LEU A 217 20.42 -1.77 17.15
CA LEU A 217 21.30 -1.61 15.99
C LEU A 217 20.86 -0.47 15.08
N ARG A 218 19.55 -0.29 14.87
CA ARG A 218 19.01 0.82 14.09
C ARG A 218 19.31 2.17 14.74
N ASP A 219 19.09 2.27 16.03
CA ASP A 219 19.34 3.50 16.80
C ASP A 219 20.83 3.80 16.88
N LYS A 220 21.67 2.76 17.04
CA LYS A 220 23.12 2.89 16.95
C LYS A 220 23.58 3.39 15.57
N ALA A 221 23.03 2.85 14.49
CA ALA A 221 23.33 3.28 13.13
C ALA A 221 22.96 4.76 12.91
N ALA A 222 21.81 5.20 13.39
CA ALA A 222 21.39 6.60 13.30
C ALA A 222 22.33 7.55 14.08
N LEU A 223 22.83 7.14 15.25
CA LEU A 223 23.79 7.93 16.05
C LEU A 223 25.20 7.99 15.44
N GLN A 224 25.52 7.11 14.49
CA GLN A 224 26.81 7.09 13.79
C GLN A 224 26.87 8.05 12.59
N VAL A 225 25.78 8.75 12.30
CA VAL A 225 25.73 9.74 11.23
C VAL A 225 26.04 11.11 11.79
N SER A 226 27.07 11.75 11.24
CA SER A 226 27.34 13.17 11.39
C SER A 226 27.12 13.89 10.05
N TYR A 227 27.18 15.21 10.07
CA TYR A 227 26.90 16.01 8.87
C TYR A 227 28.00 17.03 8.66
N ASP A 228 28.51 17.10 7.40
CA ASP A 228 29.27 18.25 6.93
C ASP A 228 28.26 19.25 6.33
N ILE A 229 28.14 20.43 6.96
CA ILE A 229 27.13 21.42 6.63
C ILE A 229 27.78 22.60 5.88
N ASN A 230 27.39 22.75 4.63
CA ASN A 230 27.82 23.81 3.74
C ASN A 230 26.69 24.80 3.46
N ARG A 231 26.97 26.09 3.58
CA ARG A 231 26.01 27.20 3.37
C ARG A 231 26.42 28.05 2.17
N SER A 232 25.43 28.41 1.36
CA SER A 232 25.57 29.41 0.29
C SER A 232 24.42 30.43 0.38
N VAL A 233 24.37 31.37 -0.53
CA VAL A 233 23.36 32.46 -0.51
C VAL A 233 21.92 31.93 -0.58
N GLN A 234 21.69 30.83 -1.29
CA GLN A 234 20.34 30.31 -1.52
C GLN A 234 20.10 28.92 -0.94
N LYS A 235 21.13 28.22 -0.46
CA LYS A 235 20.99 26.85 -0.02
C LYS A 235 21.90 26.49 1.13
N ILE A 236 21.43 25.58 1.96
CA ILE A 236 22.21 24.87 2.98
C ILE A 236 22.18 23.38 2.64
N VAL A 237 23.37 22.79 2.58
CA VAL A 237 23.58 21.39 2.20
C VAL A 237 24.21 20.65 3.38
N ALA A 238 23.67 19.49 3.72
CA ALA A 238 24.17 18.60 4.75
C ALA A 238 24.60 17.27 4.11
N GLN A 239 25.91 17.05 4.03
CA GLN A 239 26.46 15.77 3.59
C GLN A 239 26.50 14.81 4.78
N GLU A 240 25.84 13.66 4.68
CA GLU A 240 25.96 12.58 5.67
C GLU A 240 27.37 11.99 5.65
N ILE A 241 27.92 11.78 6.83
CA ILE A 241 29.21 11.10 7.08
C ILE A 241 28.95 9.96 8.05
N PHE A 242 29.23 8.74 7.60
CA PHE A 242 29.15 7.56 8.46
C PHE A 242 30.46 7.41 9.21
N ASN A 243 30.42 7.58 10.53
CA ASN A 243 31.60 7.57 11.39
C ASN A 243 32.19 6.18 11.60
N GLU A 244 31.40 5.12 11.37
CA GLU A 244 31.85 3.72 11.30
C GLU A 244 31.13 3.03 10.14
N PRO A 245 31.69 1.93 9.59
CA PRO A 245 30.93 1.11 8.64
C PRO A 245 29.69 0.59 9.37
N ALA A 246 28.61 1.31 9.24
CA ALA A 246 27.33 0.78 9.63
C ALA A 246 27.11 -0.47 8.78
N GLU A 247 26.70 -1.61 9.31
CA GLU A 247 26.24 -2.80 8.59
C GLU A 247 24.90 -2.47 7.87
N THR A 248 24.81 -1.32 7.24
CA THR A 248 23.63 -0.58 6.91
C THR A 248 23.62 -0.39 5.41
N ILE A 249 22.67 -0.55 4.91
CA ILE A 249 21.46 0.09 4.57
C ILE A 249 21.68 1.33 3.67
N GLY A 250 22.53 1.28 2.66
CA GLY A 250 22.61 2.31 1.66
C GLY A 250 23.78 3.30 1.81
N ALA A 251 23.96 4.11 0.77
CA ALA A 251 25.01 5.11 0.69
C ALA A 251 24.67 6.38 1.50
N PRO A 252 25.68 7.13 1.99
CA PRO A 252 25.44 8.43 2.59
C PRO A 252 24.69 9.37 1.65
N ALA A 253 23.71 10.08 2.19
CA ALA A 253 22.91 11.04 1.42
C ALA A 253 23.47 12.46 1.57
N THR A 254 23.31 13.25 0.53
CA THR A 254 23.46 14.71 0.58
C THR A 254 22.06 15.31 0.64
N LEU A 255 21.73 15.95 1.75
CA LEU A 255 20.44 16.59 1.98
C LEU A 255 20.52 18.09 1.70
N LEU A 256 19.41 18.69 1.33
CA LEU A 256 19.32 20.06 0.86
C LEU A 256 18.08 20.74 1.46
N LEU A 257 18.27 21.97 1.93
CA LEU A 257 17.21 22.98 2.06
C LEU A 257 17.63 24.19 1.22
N GLU A 258 16.82 24.58 0.27
CA GLU A 258 17.13 25.64 -0.72
C GLU A 258 15.96 26.63 -0.82
N ASP A 259 16.28 27.92 -0.84
CA ASP A 259 15.35 29.00 -1.13
C ASP A 259 15.27 29.18 -2.67
N LEU A 260 14.08 28.94 -3.21
CA LEU A 260 13.76 29.14 -4.63
C LEU A 260 12.99 30.46 -4.86
N SER A 261 12.78 31.29 -3.85
CA SER A 261 12.01 32.51 -3.94
C SER A 261 12.76 33.57 -4.76
N PRO A 262 12.15 34.18 -5.79
CA PRO A 262 12.86 35.03 -6.75
C PRO A 262 13.44 36.34 -6.16
N GLU A 263 12.81 36.86 -5.10
CA GLU A 263 13.08 38.22 -4.60
C GLU A 263 13.63 38.25 -3.17
N ASN A 264 13.61 37.13 -2.44
CA ASN A 264 14.00 37.10 -1.04
C ASN A 264 15.06 36.03 -0.79
N SER A 265 16.31 36.43 -0.62
CA SER A 265 17.35 35.56 -0.10
C SER A 265 17.22 35.50 1.43
N GLY A 266 16.63 34.43 1.95
CA GLY A 266 16.62 34.16 3.39
C GLY A 266 18.01 33.93 3.95
N GLN A 267 18.19 34.21 5.23
CA GLN A 267 19.41 33.90 5.94
C GLN A 267 19.47 32.41 6.26
N MET A 268 20.50 31.72 5.77
CA MET A 268 20.73 30.30 6.01
C MET A 268 21.37 30.08 7.39
N SER A 269 20.76 29.24 8.20
CA SER A 269 21.30 28.85 9.49
C SER A 269 21.19 27.34 9.72
N ALA A 270 22.05 26.81 10.59
CA ALA A 270 21.89 25.48 11.15
C ALA A 270 21.94 25.62 12.66
N LEU A 271 20.91 25.15 13.33
CA LEU A 271 20.95 25.02 14.78
C LEU A 271 21.68 23.72 15.12
N GLU A 272 22.70 23.84 15.93
CA GLU A 272 23.37 22.69 16.54
C GLU A 272 22.53 22.29 17.77
N ASP A 273 21.79 21.19 17.64
CA ASP A 273 21.19 20.51 18.78
C ASP A 273 22.14 19.40 19.21
N ASP A 274 22.12 19.04 20.49
CA ASP A 274 22.99 17.99 21.07
C ASP A 274 22.86 16.64 20.35
N GLN A 275 21.77 16.42 19.61
CA GLN A 275 21.50 15.17 18.90
C GLN A 275 21.34 15.31 17.39
N TRP A 276 20.63 16.33 16.91
CA TRP A 276 20.26 16.48 15.51
C TRP A 276 20.32 17.92 15.01
N PRO A 277 21.25 18.26 14.10
CA PRO A 277 21.29 19.60 13.53
C PRO A 277 20.00 19.88 12.75
N THR A 278 19.55 21.12 12.82
CA THR A 278 18.33 21.57 12.12
C THR A 278 18.69 22.59 11.05
N LEU A 279 18.34 22.32 9.81
CA LEU A 279 18.50 23.26 8.70
C LEU A 279 17.37 24.29 8.75
N GLN A 280 17.73 25.58 8.63
CA GLN A 280 16.77 26.68 8.67
C GLN A 280 17.05 27.74 7.61
N ILE A 281 15.96 28.35 7.12
CA ILE A 281 15.99 29.57 6.31
C ILE A 281 15.08 30.58 6.99
N GLU A 282 15.65 31.74 7.32
CA GLU A 282 14.95 32.86 7.95
C GLU A 282 14.76 34.00 6.95
N THR A 283 13.53 34.42 6.71
CA THR A 283 13.17 35.47 5.75
C THR A 283 12.41 36.58 6.45
N GLY A 284 13.02 37.79 6.48
CA GLY A 284 12.35 39.01 6.99
C GLY A 284 11.34 39.54 5.97
N LEU A 285 10.15 39.87 6.41
CA LEU A 285 9.04 40.33 5.56
C LEU A 285 8.37 41.59 6.15
N ASP A 286 8.08 42.54 5.28
CA ASP A 286 7.28 43.74 5.56
C ASP A 286 5.97 43.67 4.76
N LEU A 287 4.85 43.36 5.42
CA LEU A 287 3.53 43.22 4.77
C LEU A 287 2.64 44.42 5.03
N LYS A 288 2.01 44.91 3.97
CA LYS A 288 0.96 45.92 4.03
C LYS A 288 -0.42 45.27 3.84
N PRO A 289 -1.50 45.91 4.32
CA PRO A 289 -2.86 45.42 4.09
C PRO A 289 -3.12 45.08 2.61
N GLY A 290 -3.59 43.85 2.36
CA GLY A 290 -3.84 43.32 1.03
C GLY A 290 -2.65 42.66 0.35
N ASP A 291 -1.44 42.74 0.93
CA ASP A 291 -0.27 42.06 0.36
C ASP A 291 -0.37 40.55 0.49
N THR A 292 0.13 39.87 -0.55
CA THR A 292 0.35 38.42 -0.54
C THR A 292 1.81 38.14 -0.93
N GLN A 293 2.54 37.53 -0.03
CA GLN A 293 3.93 37.10 -0.26
C GLN A 293 4.00 35.58 -0.38
N THR A 294 4.72 35.08 -1.40
CA THR A 294 4.90 33.63 -1.60
C THR A 294 6.38 33.30 -1.53
N LEU A 295 6.73 32.36 -0.65
CA LEU A 295 8.05 31.80 -0.50
C LEU A 295 8.06 30.37 -1.02
N TRP A 296 9.19 29.95 -1.59
CA TRP A 296 9.34 28.63 -2.19
C TRP A 296 10.62 27.97 -1.71
N PHE A 297 10.52 26.71 -1.27
CA PHE A 297 11.67 25.96 -0.80
C PHE A 297 11.70 24.59 -1.44
N ARG A 298 12.91 24.04 -1.62
CA ARG A 298 13.15 22.66 -2.00
C ARG A 298 13.85 21.92 -0.87
N VAL A 299 13.35 20.75 -0.54
CA VAL A 299 13.86 19.94 0.59
C VAL A 299 13.94 18.47 0.19
N GLY A 300 15.04 17.82 0.54
CA GLY A 300 15.26 16.41 0.25
C GLY A 300 16.69 16.11 -0.15
N ARG A 301 16.90 15.16 -1.05
CA ARG A 301 18.22 14.90 -1.62
C ARG A 301 18.66 16.05 -2.51
N SER A 302 19.95 16.38 -2.42
CA SER A 302 20.57 17.36 -3.29
C SER A 302 20.48 16.94 -4.77
N THR A 303 20.26 17.92 -5.63
CA THR A 303 20.12 17.74 -7.08
C THR A 303 20.63 18.97 -7.81
N ASP A 304 21.08 18.78 -9.04
CA ASP A 304 21.48 19.85 -9.97
C ASP A 304 20.30 20.32 -10.85
N GLU A 305 19.08 19.82 -10.61
CA GLU A 305 17.87 20.26 -11.34
C GLU A 305 17.57 21.74 -11.05
N GLU A 306 17.59 22.57 -12.07
CA GLU A 306 17.26 24.00 -11.97
C GLU A 306 15.75 24.22 -12.10
N ILE A 307 15.18 25.05 -11.22
CA ILE A 307 13.78 25.49 -11.25
C ILE A 307 13.76 27.00 -11.48
N SER A 308 13.58 27.42 -12.72
CA SER A 308 13.56 28.83 -13.08
C SER A 308 12.32 29.58 -12.60
N SER A 309 11.19 28.92 -12.43
CA SER A 309 9.94 29.47 -11.91
C SER A 309 9.23 28.41 -11.06
N PRO A 310 9.34 28.48 -9.73
CA PRO A 310 8.71 27.53 -8.81
C PRO A 310 7.17 27.49 -8.95
N GLU A 311 6.53 28.62 -9.18
CA GLU A 311 5.08 28.68 -9.39
C GLU A 311 4.64 27.96 -10.66
N SER A 312 5.32 28.24 -11.78
CA SER A 312 5.04 27.54 -13.04
C SER A 312 5.34 26.05 -12.94
N PHE A 313 6.38 25.68 -12.22
CA PHE A 313 6.73 24.29 -11.95
C PHE A 313 5.62 23.60 -11.12
N TYR A 314 5.15 24.23 -10.05
CA TYR A 314 4.07 23.72 -9.21
C TYR A 314 2.81 23.43 -10.02
N GLU A 315 2.34 24.38 -10.82
CA GLU A 315 1.17 24.21 -11.68
C GLU A 315 1.38 23.09 -12.73
N GLN A 316 2.57 22.99 -13.29
CA GLN A 316 2.90 21.89 -14.21
C GLN A 316 2.82 20.51 -13.53
N GLN A 317 3.25 20.39 -12.27
CA GLN A 317 3.18 19.13 -11.55
C GLN A 317 1.72 18.73 -11.31
N LEU A 318 0.86 19.65 -10.86
CA LEU A 318 -0.57 19.38 -10.69
C LEU A 318 -1.23 18.97 -12.02
N ASN A 319 -0.86 19.63 -13.13
CA ASN A 319 -1.35 19.27 -14.46
C ASN A 319 -0.90 17.88 -14.91
N LYS A 320 0.34 17.47 -14.60
CA LYS A 320 0.84 16.12 -14.89
C LYS A 320 0.02 15.05 -14.16
N VAL A 321 -0.23 15.23 -12.86
CA VAL A 321 -1.09 14.30 -12.10
C VAL A 321 -2.49 14.25 -12.70
N ARG A 322 -3.08 15.40 -12.96
CA ARG A 322 -4.43 15.50 -13.54
C ARG A 322 -4.56 14.80 -14.89
N SER A 323 -3.52 14.86 -15.72
CA SER A 323 -3.50 14.19 -17.03
C SER A 323 -3.23 12.69 -16.93
N ARG A 324 -2.58 12.22 -15.86
CA ARG A 324 -2.19 10.84 -15.64
C ARG A 324 -3.31 9.99 -15.02
N VAL A 325 -4.01 10.55 -14.05
CA VAL A 325 -5.08 9.80 -13.37
C VAL A 325 -6.25 9.54 -14.31
N PRO A 326 -6.83 8.33 -14.28
CA PRO A 326 -7.97 8.02 -15.14
C PRO A 326 -9.22 8.80 -14.71
N LYS A 327 -10.12 8.98 -15.65
CA LYS A 327 -11.50 9.38 -15.39
C LYS A 327 -12.36 8.13 -15.34
N ALA A 328 -13.19 8.03 -14.33
CA ALA A 328 -14.17 6.95 -14.21
C ALA A 328 -15.54 7.53 -13.85
N THR A 329 -16.59 6.90 -14.31
CA THR A 329 -17.96 7.27 -13.99
C THR A 329 -18.79 6.04 -13.72
N SER A 330 -19.85 6.20 -12.93
CA SER A 330 -20.89 5.21 -12.74
C SER A 330 -22.20 5.94 -12.41
N LEU A 331 -23.30 5.48 -12.96
CA LEU A 331 -24.63 6.00 -12.59
C LEU A 331 -25.09 5.48 -11.24
N ASN A 332 -24.68 4.27 -10.87
CA ASN A 332 -25.13 3.59 -9.66
C ASN A 332 -24.18 3.76 -8.47
N ALA A 333 -22.92 4.16 -8.73
CA ALA A 333 -21.90 4.39 -7.72
C ALA A 333 -21.17 5.74 -7.99
N PRO A 334 -21.76 6.89 -7.69
CA PRO A 334 -21.23 8.21 -8.10
C PRO A 334 -19.86 8.53 -7.49
N HIS A 335 -19.51 7.94 -6.35
CA HIS A 335 -18.20 8.11 -5.72
C HIS A 335 -17.03 7.46 -6.51
N VAL A 336 -17.31 6.61 -7.48
CA VAL A 336 -16.32 6.08 -8.45
C VAL A 336 -15.53 7.22 -9.11
N THR A 337 -16.22 8.33 -9.43
CA THR A 337 -15.59 9.52 -10.04
C THR A 337 -14.49 10.14 -9.20
N ARG A 338 -14.57 10.00 -7.88
CA ARG A 338 -13.57 10.45 -6.91
C ARG A 338 -12.55 9.35 -6.60
N GLU A 339 -13.01 8.14 -6.32
CA GLU A 339 -12.17 7.08 -5.76
C GLU A 339 -11.21 6.46 -6.77
N ILE A 340 -11.63 6.22 -8.00
CA ILE A 340 -10.74 5.62 -9.01
C ILE A 340 -9.52 6.52 -9.30
N PRO A 341 -9.67 7.83 -9.62
CA PRO A 341 -8.50 8.69 -9.79
C PRO A 341 -7.66 8.83 -8.52
N TRP A 342 -8.29 8.83 -7.32
CA TRP A 342 -7.58 8.83 -6.04
C TRP A 342 -6.71 7.58 -5.89
N HIS A 343 -7.28 6.41 -6.06
CA HIS A 343 -6.58 5.14 -5.93
C HIS A 343 -5.40 5.02 -6.91
N VAL A 344 -5.58 5.40 -8.18
CA VAL A 344 -4.49 5.36 -9.15
C VAL A 344 -3.39 6.34 -8.81
N ALA A 345 -3.73 7.55 -8.34
CA ALA A 345 -2.73 8.51 -7.88
C ALA A 345 -1.91 7.96 -6.70
N MET A 346 -2.58 7.33 -5.73
CA MET A 346 -1.93 6.71 -4.57
C MET A 346 -1.02 5.54 -4.97
N LEU A 347 -1.46 4.67 -5.88
CA LEU A 347 -0.64 3.58 -6.41
C LEU A 347 0.62 4.09 -7.11
N SER A 348 0.46 5.05 -8.00
CA SER A 348 1.59 5.63 -8.71
C SER A 348 2.57 6.31 -7.75
N GLY A 349 2.04 7.06 -6.76
CA GLY A 349 2.86 7.69 -5.72
C GLY A 349 3.52 6.68 -4.78
N GLY A 350 2.89 5.52 -4.56
CA GLY A 350 3.40 4.45 -3.69
C GLY A 350 4.57 3.66 -4.27
N ALA A 351 4.82 3.78 -5.58
CA ALA A 351 6.01 3.19 -6.18
C ALA A 351 7.28 3.91 -5.69
N ASN A 352 8.35 3.14 -5.47
CA ASN A 352 9.64 3.68 -5.04
C ASN A 352 10.75 3.27 -5.99
N LYS A 353 11.61 4.21 -6.34
CA LYS A 353 12.80 3.95 -7.14
C LYS A 353 13.78 3.06 -6.38
N ASP A 354 14.26 2.03 -7.05
CA ASP A 354 15.28 1.11 -6.54
C ASP A 354 16.56 1.27 -7.35
N ALA A 355 17.60 1.84 -6.74
CA ALA A 355 18.90 2.01 -7.39
C ALA A 355 19.81 0.78 -7.25
N ILE A 356 19.46 -0.17 -6.37
CA ILE A 356 20.23 -1.40 -6.14
C ILE A 356 19.87 -2.46 -7.17
N LEU A 357 18.57 -2.73 -7.32
CA LEU A 357 18.06 -3.75 -8.25
C LEU A 357 17.54 -3.17 -9.56
N GLY A 358 17.42 -1.86 -9.63
CA GLY A 358 16.89 -1.13 -10.79
C GLY A 358 15.37 -1.07 -10.85
N GLY A 359 14.83 -0.11 -11.58
CA GLY A 359 13.39 0.07 -11.74
C GLY A 359 12.69 0.62 -10.50
N HIS A 360 11.47 0.13 -10.26
CA HIS A 360 10.60 0.59 -9.18
C HIS A 360 10.05 -0.59 -8.39
N THR A 361 9.94 -0.43 -7.08
CA THR A 361 9.16 -1.30 -6.18
C THR A 361 7.77 -0.72 -5.97
N LEU A 362 6.80 -1.57 -5.63
CA LEU A 362 5.46 -1.15 -5.24
C LEU A 362 4.99 -2.02 -4.06
N ASN A 363 5.63 -1.79 -2.93
CA ASN A 363 5.41 -2.56 -1.70
C ASN A 363 4.04 -2.27 -1.09
N GLN A 364 3.70 -3.03 -0.06
CA GLN A 364 2.48 -2.80 0.71
C GLN A 364 2.46 -1.44 1.42
N SER A 365 3.63 -0.79 1.65
CA SER A 365 3.75 0.37 2.55
C SER A 365 3.36 0.02 3.99
N SER A 366 2.65 0.88 4.71
CA SER A 366 2.24 0.63 6.10
C SER A 366 3.43 0.23 7.00
N VAL A 367 3.18 -0.63 7.97
CA VAL A 367 4.21 -1.12 8.91
C VAL A 367 5.36 -1.86 8.20
N TYR A 368 5.09 -2.52 7.08
CA TYR A 368 6.11 -3.28 6.35
C TYR A 368 7.22 -2.39 5.78
N GLY A 369 6.86 -1.28 5.11
CA GLY A 369 7.81 -0.30 4.59
C GLY A 369 8.34 0.62 5.69
N PHE A 370 7.45 1.34 6.34
CA PHE A 370 7.78 2.47 7.21
C PHE A 370 8.30 2.07 8.59
N GLY A 371 8.01 0.87 9.06
CA GLY A 371 8.41 0.38 10.39
C GLY A 371 9.46 -0.73 10.33
N LEU A 372 9.22 -1.76 9.52
CA LEU A 372 10.12 -2.91 9.43
C LEU A 372 11.25 -2.71 8.42
N GLY A 373 11.01 -1.97 7.35
CA GLY A 373 11.98 -1.73 6.30
C GLY A 373 12.28 -3.00 5.50
N GLY A 374 11.30 -3.53 4.83
CA GLY A 374 11.44 -4.70 3.96
C GLY A 374 10.46 -4.68 2.80
N ASN A 375 10.87 -5.28 1.70
CA ASN A 375 9.99 -5.53 0.55
C ASN A 375 9.32 -6.90 0.77
N ALA A 376 8.08 -6.90 1.27
CA ALA A 376 7.29 -8.11 1.50
C ALA A 376 5.84 -7.86 1.03
N ALA A 377 5.22 -8.77 0.26
CA ALA A 377 5.83 -9.92 -0.39
C ALA A 377 6.03 -9.67 -1.90
N ALA A 378 6.76 -10.55 -2.62
CA ALA A 378 6.90 -10.43 -4.08
C ALA A 378 5.53 -10.41 -4.78
N ARG A 379 4.59 -11.28 -4.36
CA ARG A 379 3.21 -11.30 -4.89
C ARG A 379 2.50 -9.96 -4.76
N ASP A 380 2.75 -9.22 -3.67
CA ASP A 380 2.03 -7.97 -3.39
C ASP A 380 2.46 -6.86 -4.33
N SER A 381 3.78 -6.69 -4.54
CA SER A 381 4.31 -5.74 -5.53
C SER A 381 3.74 -6.02 -6.92
N LEU A 382 3.70 -7.28 -7.33
CA LEU A 382 3.17 -7.71 -8.63
C LEU A 382 1.65 -7.47 -8.72
N GLN A 383 0.90 -7.81 -7.68
CA GLN A 383 -0.54 -7.63 -7.61
C GLN A 383 -0.93 -6.14 -7.63
N HIS A 384 -0.19 -5.30 -6.92
CA HIS A 384 -0.42 -3.86 -6.92
C HIS A 384 -0.22 -3.23 -8.30
N ALA A 385 0.71 -3.76 -9.09
CA ALA A 385 1.02 -3.23 -10.41
C ALA A 385 0.02 -3.64 -11.50
N ILE A 386 -0.81 -4.68 -11.29
CA ILE A 386 -1.78 -5.13 -12.33
C ILE A 386 -2.70 -4.00 -12.81
N PRO A 387 -3.41 -3.24 -11.97
CA PRO A 387 -4.28 -2.17 -12.45
C PRO A 387 -3.52 -1.01 -13.10
N LEU A 388 -2.24 -0.80 -12.77
CA LEU A 388 -1.42 0.24 -13.42
C LEU A 388 -1.15 -0.05 -14.89
N VAL A 389 -1.27 -1.29 -15.35
CA VAL A 389 -1.14 -1.62 -16.78
C VAL A 389 -2.12 -0.80 -17.63
N TYR A 390 -3.28 -0.44 -17.08
CA TYR A 390 -4.33 0.31 -17.77
C TYR A 390 -4.17 1.84 -17.72
N SER A 391 -3.23 2.37 -16.94
CA SER A 391 -2.99 3.81 -16.83
C SER A 391 -1.53 4.19 -17.01
N GLU A 392 -0.61 3.37 -16.50
CA GLU A 392 0.83 3.61 -16.48
C GLU A 392 1.60 2.30 -16.81
N PRO A 393 1.46 1.74 -18.01
CA PRO A 393 2.02 0.44 -18.36
C PRO A 393 3.54 0.37 -18.19
N HIS A 394 4.27 1.47 -18.43
CA HIS A 394 5.72 1.51 -18.21
C HIS A 394 6.10 1.36 -16.73
N LEU A 395 5.31 1.93 -15.82
CA LEU A 395 5.52 1.75 -14.38
C LEU A 395 5.22 0.30 -13.96
N ALA A 396 4.11 -0.27 -14.46
CA ALA A 396 3.77 -1.67 -14.21
C ALA A 396 4.86 -2.63 -14.70
N LEU A 397 5.40 -2.41 -15.91
CA LEU A 397 6.55 -3.17 -16.45
C LEU A 397 7.80 -2.98 -15.59
N SER A 398 8.07 -1.77 -15.12
CA SER A 398 9.21 -1.49 -14.24
C SER A 398 9.12 -2.26 -12.93
N VAL A 399 7.94 -2.35 -12.32
CA VAL A 399 7.69 -3.15 -11.11
C VAL A 399 7.84 -4.65 -11.40
N LEU A 400 7.29 -5.15 -12.50
CA LEU A 400 7.47 -6.55 -12.92
C LEU A 400 8.95 -6.89 -13.02
N ARG A 401 9.73 -6.08 -13.72
CA ARG A 401 11.16 -6.32 -13.93
C ARG A 401 11.96 -6.23 -12.64
N ASN A 402 11.70 -5.24 -11.81
CA ASN A 402 12.33 -5.12 -10.49
C ASN A 402 12.07 -6.39 -9.66
N THR A 403 10.80 -6.81 -9.55
CA THR A 403 10.44 -8.00 -8.76
C THR A 403 11.03 -9.29 -9.35
N CYS A 404 11.09 -9.42 -10.69
CA CYS A 404 11.78 -10.54 -11.34
C CYS A 404 13.30 -10.57 -11.04
N THR A 405 13.92 -9.42 -10.77
CA THR A 405 15.33 -9.35 -10.35
C THR A 405 15.57 -9.96 -8.96
N TRP A 406 14.55 -10.08 -8.11
CA TRP A 406 14.70 -10.73 -6.80
C TRP A 406 15.04 -12.21 -6.91
N GLY A 407 14.66 -12.83 -8.03
CA GLY A 407 14.72 -14.27 -8.25
C GLY A 407 16.11 -14.82 -8.58
N SER A 408 16.21 -16.15 -8.52
CA SER A 408 17.37 -16.94 -8.88
C SER A 408 17.29 -17.46 -10.33
N PRO A 409 18.42 -17.95 -10.89
CA PRO A 409 18.46 -18.47 -12.27
C PRO A 409 17.61 -19.72 -12.53
N ASP A 410 17.17 -20.42 -11.51
CA ASP A 410 16.27 -21.58 -11.61
C ASP A 410 14.78 -21.19 -11.59
N GLY A 411 14.47 -19.92 -11.40
CA GLY A 411 13.11 -19.38 -11.41
C GLY A 411 12.45 -19.25 -10.05
N ASP A 412 13.19 -19.53 -8.95
CA ASP A 412 12.70 -19.28 -7.59
C ASP A 412 12.56 -17.77 -7.36
N LEU A 413 11.41 -17.35 -6.85
CA LEU A 413 11.13 -15.99 -6.48
C LEU A 413 10.95 -15.90 -4.95
N PRO A 414 11.85 -15.23 -4.21
CA PRO A 414 11.79 -15.20 -2.75
C PRO A 414 10.51 -14.50 -2.26
N TYR A 415 10.08 -14.85 -1.05
CA TYR A 415 8.93 -14.20 -0.42
C TYR A 415 9.16 -12.70 -0.26
N ALA A 416 10.34 -12.31 0.24
CA ALA A 416 10.63 -10.93 0.56
C ALA A 416 12.12 -10.61 0.39
N LEU A 417 12.42 -9.31 0.43
CA LEU A 417 13.77 -8.77 0.59
C LEU A 417 13.87 -7.99 1.91
N THR A 418 15.05 -7.97 2.51
CA THR A 418 15.38 -7.05 3.59
C THR A 418 15.48 -5.61 3.10
N GLY A 419 15.64 -4.65 4.00
CA GLY A 419 15.83 -3.24 3.63
C GLY A 419 17.05 -2.98 2.76
N ASN A 420 18.11 -3.77 2.91
CA ASN A 420 19.30 -3.75 2.06
C ASN A 420 19.23 -4.75 0.88
N LYS A 421 18.01 -5.13 0.50
CA LYS A 421 17.68 -5.94 -0.67
C LYS A 421 18.23 -7.38 -0.65
N LYS A 422 18.48 -7.97 0.52
CA LYS A 422 18.87 -9.40 0.62
C LYS A 422 17.64 -10.31 0.61
N PRO A 423 17.64 -11.41 -0.15
CA PRO A 423 16.51 -12.34 -0.22
C PRO A 423 16.23 -13.02 1.13
N LEU A 424 14.97 -13.06 1.51
CA LEU A 424 14.46 -13.76 2.69
C LEU A 424 13.84 -15.10 2.25
N THR A 425 14.68 -16.12 2.07
CA THR A 425 14.27 -17.42 1.57
C THR A 425 13.82 -18.40 2.66
N GLN A 426 14.15 -18.12 3.93
CA GLN A 426 13.89 -19.04 5.05
C GLN A 426 12.61 -18.73 5.83
N LEU A 427 12.09 -17.53 5.73
CA LEU A 427 10.95 -17.09 6.54
C LEU A 427 9.65 -17.75 6.10
N LEU A 428 9.27 -17.50 4.85
CA LEU A 428 8.12 -18.09 4.19
C LEU A 428 8.52 -18.54 2.78
N ARG A 429 7.89 -19.57 2.31
CA ARG A 429 8.06 -20.11 0.96
C ARG A 429 6.69 -20.43 0.35
N PRO A 430 5.91 -19.35 0.07
CA PRO A 430 4.57 -19.54 -0.47
C PRO A 430 4.64 -20.04 -1.91
N SER A 431 3.69 -20.88 -2.23
CA SER A 431 3.66 -21.58 -3.52
C SER A 431 3.04 -20.79 -4.66
N ASP A 432 2.68 -19.52 -4.46
CA ASP A 432 1.96 -18.67 -5.42
C ASP A 432 2.79 -17.52 -6.03
N GLN A 433 4.00 -17.23 -5.53
CA GLN A 433 4.77 -16.05 -5.93
C GLN A 433 4.94 -15.92 -7.46
N ASN A 434 5.31 -17.03 -8.11
CA ASN A 434 5.52 -17.07 -9.55
C ASN A 434 4.24 -16.78 -10.35
N LEU A 435 3.08 -17.22 -9.85
CA LEU A 435 1.80 -17.00 -10.55
C LEU A 435 1.49 -15.52 -10.74
N TRP A 436 1.83 -14.68 -9.77
CA TRP A 436 1.60 -13.25 -9.85
C TRP A 436 2.47 -12.57 -10.90
N ALA A 437 3.72 -13.00 -11.07
CA ALA A 437 4.59 -12.50 -12.15
C ALA A 437 4.06 -12.89 -13.53
N LEU A 438 3.63 -14.16 -13.69
CA LEU A 438 3.05 -14.65 -14.94
C LEU A 438 1.73 -13.94 -15.27
N TRP A 439 0.90 -13.64 -14.25
CA TRP A 439 -0.34 -12.89 -14.44
C TRP A 439 -0.05 -11.46 -14.90
N LEU A 440 0.79 -10.71 -14.17
CA LEU A 440 1.11 -9.32 -14.55
C LEU A 440 1.72 -9.25 -15.96
N ALA A 441 2.60 -10.20 -16.32
CA ALA A 441 3.17 -10.29 -17.66
C ALA A 441 2.10 -10.52 -18.74
N SER A 442 1.16 -11.44 -18.47
CA SER A 442 0.05 -11.73 -19.39
C SER A 442 -0.90 -10.54 -19.55
N GLU A 443 -1.21 -9.87 -18.45
CA GLU A 443 -2.03 -8.65 -18.44
C GLU A 443 -1.36 -7.53 -19.24
N TYR A 444 -0.06 -7.30 -19.00
CA TYR A 444 0.72 -6.29 -19.73
C TYR A 444 0.71 -6.55 -21.24
N ALA A 445 1.00 -7.78 -21.64
CA ALA A 445 1.01 -8.14 -23.06
C ALA A 445 -0.37 -7.97 -23.71
N ALA A 446 -1.44 -8.40 -23.04
CA ALA A 446 -2.80 -8.32 -23.55
C ALA A 446 -3.31 -6.87 -23.73
N VAL A 447 -2.89 -5.97 -22.84
CA VAL A 447 -3.30 -4.56 -22.86
C VAL A 447 -2.46 -3.75 -23.85
N THR A 448 -1.13 -3.95 -23.85
CA THR A 448 -0.22 -3.09 -24.61
C THR A 448 0.15 -3.62 -25.98
N GLY A 449 0.12 -4.94 -26.16
CA GLY A 449 0.66 -5.60 -27.35
C GLY A 449 2.19 -5.51 -27.49
N ASP A 450 2.89 -4.96 -26.49
CA ASP A 450 4.34 -4.74 -26.52
C ASP A 450 5.11 -6.03 -26.20
N LEU A 451 5.30 -6.87 -27.20
CA LEU A 451 6.10 -8.09 -27.11
C LEU A 451 7.60 -7.80 -27.02
N ALA A 452 8.07 -6.65 -27.53
CA ALA A 452 9.48 -6.30 -27.52
C ALA A 452 10.01 -6.10 -26.08
N ALA A 453 9.16 -5.68 -25.16
CA ALA A 453 9.53 -5.54 -23.75
C ALA A 453 10.06 -6.85 -23.12
N PHE A 454 9.59 -8.01 -23.60
CA PHE A 454 10.00 -9.32 -23.09
C PHE A 454 11.35 -9.81 -23.62
N GLU A 455 11.85 -9.23 -24.68
CA GLU A 455 13.19 -9.50 -25.24
C GLU A 455 14.27 -8.63 -24.58
N LEU A 456 13.89 -7.65 -23.75
CA LEU A 456 14.85 -6.81 -23.05
C LEU A 456 15.68 -7.61 -22.03
N PRO A 457 16.97 -7.23 -21.83
CA PRO A 457 17.81 -7.86 -20.83
C PRO A 457 17.18 -7.80 -19.42
N GLN A 458 17.22 -8.91 -18.71
CA GLN A 458 16.75 -9.07 -17.34
C GLN A 458 17.89 -9.62 -16.48
N GLN A 459 18.05 -9.11 -15.27
CA GLN A 459 19.04 -9.61 -14.31
C GLN A 459 18.37 -10.49 -13.28
N TYR A 460 19.15 -11.35 -12.66
CA TYR A 460 18.84 -12.04 -11.42
C TYR A 460 19.39 -11.26 -10.24
N HIS A 461 19.01 -11.66 -9.02
CA HIS A 461 19.55 -11.02 -7.83
C HIS A 461 21.08 -11.04 -7.83
N PRO A 462 21.77 -9.97 -7.39
CA PRO A 462 23.25 -9.88 -7.43
C PRO A 462 23.98 -11.00 -6.68
N ASP A 463 23.34 -11.65 -5.70
CA ASP A 463 23.92 -12.81 -4.99
C ASP A 463 24.07 -14.05 -5.91
N TYR A 464 23.39 -14.06 -7.04
CA TYR A 464 23.55 -15.07 -8.09
C TYR A 464 24.40 -14.49 -9.22
N SER A 465 25.64 -14.84 -9.32
CA SER A 465 26.58 -14.37 -10.34
C SER A 465 26.22 -14.81 -11.78
N ALA A 466 24.95 -14.97 -12.07
CA ALA A 466 24.45 -15.48 -13.32
C ALA A 466 24.54 -14.42 -14.44
N ALA A 467 24.75 -14.90 -15.67
CA ALA A 467 24.64 -14.09 -16.86
C ALA A 467 23.25 -13.45 -16.96
N SER A 468 23.19 -12.27 -17.58
CA SER A 468 21.92 -11.63 -17.94
C SER A 468 21.08 -12.57 -18.80
N THR A 469 19.79 -12.56 -18.59
CA THR A 469 18.77 -13.27 -19.37
C THR A 469 17.84 -12.26 -20.02
N THR A 470 16.83 -12.71 -20.76
CA THR A 470 15.72 -11.84 -21.16
C THR A 470 14.59 -11.94 -20.15
N LEU A 471 13.69 -10.95 -20.13
CA LEU A 471 12.48 -11.03 -19.30
C LEU A 471 11.64 -12.27 -19.68
N LYS A 472 11.54 -12.59 -20.98
CA LYS A 472 10.92 -13.82 -21.50
C LYS A 472 11.50 -15.08 -20.86
N ASP A 473 12.83 -15.23 -20.89
CA ASP A 473 13.47 -16.43 -20.35
C ASP A 473 13.38 -16.52 -18.83
N ASN A 474 13.39 -15.38 -18.13
CA ASN A 474 13.16 -15.33 -16.69
C ASN A 474 11.73 -15.81 -16.35
N LEU A 475 10.70 -15.29 -17.00
CA LEU A 475 9.31 -15.70 -16.80
C LEU A 475 9.07 -17.16 -17.20
N LYS A 476 9.70 -17.61 -18.27
CA LYS A 476 9.69 -19.03 -18.67
C LYS A 476 10.23 -19.92 -17.56
N LYS A 477 11.37 -19.59 -16.95
CA LYS A 477 11.92 -20.32 -15.81
C LYS A 477 11.01 -20.29 -14.59
N GLN A 478 10.36 -19.16 -14.30
CA GLN A 478 9.36 -19.09 -13.24
C GLN A 478 8.17 -20.02 -13.48
N ALA A 479 7.71 -20.15 -14.75
CA ALA A 479 6.66 -21.10 -15.08
C ALA A 479 7.10 -22.55 -14.87
N TYR A 480 8.32 -22.93 -15.28
CA TYR A 480 8.88 -24.25 -15.00
C TYR A 480 9.09 -24.48 -13.50
N PHE A 481 9.57 -23.48 -12.75
CA PHE A 481 9.72 -23.60 -11.30
C PHE A 481 8.37 -23.88 -10.62
N PHE A 482 7.31 -23.19 -11.01
CA PHE A 482 5.97 -23.47 -10.50
C PHE A 482 5.48 -24.88 -10.88
N ILE A 483 5.64 -25.29 -12.12
CA ILE A 483 5.13 -26.57 -12.62
C ILE A 483 5.89 -27.76 -12.03
N ASP A 484 7.22 -27.69 -11.99
CA ASP A 484 8.10 -28.81 -11.68
C ASP A 484 8.58 -28.80 -10.22
N TYR A 485 9.05 -27.64 -9.71
CA TYR A 485 9.62 -27.54 -8.36
C TYR A 485 8.55 -27.36 -7.30
N VAL A 486 7.67 -26.35 -7.41
CA VAL A 486 6.49 -26.28 -6.54
C VAL A 486 5.70 -27.56 -6.75
N GLY A 487 5.41 -27.90 -7.99
CA GLY A 487 4.95 -29.23 -8.40
C GLY A 487 3.63 -29.63 -7.75
N ARG A 488 3.46 -30.95 -7.62
CA ARG A 488 2.21 -31.56 -7.16
C ARG A 488 2.37 -32.12 -5.75
N GLY A 489 1.34 -31.92 -4.94
CA GLY A 489 1.18 -32.51 -3.62
C GLY A 489 0.07 -33.55 -3.58
N GLN A 490 -0.58 -33.65 -2.44
CA GLN A 490 -1.65 -34.63 -2.23
C GLN A 490 -2.79 -34.46 -3.24
N ASN A 491 -3.34 -35.57 -3.71
CA ASN A 491 -4.40 -35.60 -4.72
C ASN A 491 -4.07 -34.91 -6.06
N GLY A 492 -2.78 -34.69 -6.36
CA GLY A 492 -2.31 -34.09 -7.60
C GLY A 492 -2.47 -32.57 -7.70
N HIS A 493 -3.01 -31.90 -6.68
CA HIS A 493 -3.07 -30.43 -6.58
C HIS A 493 -1.67 -29.82 -6.41
N VAL A 494 -1.54 -28.53 -6.67
CA VAL A 494 -0.30 -27.77 -6.44
C VAL A 494 0.12 -27.89 -4.99
N ARG A 495 1.41 -28.19 -4.71
CA ARG A 495 1.91 -28.23 -3.33
C ARG A 495 1.69 -26.88 -2.64
N ILE A 496 1.35 -26.95 -1.35
CA ILE A 496 1.18 -25.72 -0.56
C ILE A 496 2.52 -25.15 -0.10
N LEU A 497 3.58 -25.98 -0.04
CA LEU A 497 4.83 -25.66 0.64
C LEU A 497 4.56 -25.28 2.11
N ASN A 498 5.17 -24.20 2.63
CA ASN A 498 4.85 -23.77 3.99
C ASN A 498 3.72 -22.73 4.07
N SER A 499 3.27 -22.19 2.92
CA SER A 499 2.11 -21.30 2.79
C SER A 499 1.66 -21.15 1.33
N ASP A 500 0.55 -20.52 1.13
CA ASP A 500 0.10 -19.97 -0.16
C ASP A 500 -0.28 -18.49 0.06
N TRP A 501 -1.30 -17.94 -0.63
CA TRP A 501 -1.78 -16.58 -0.37
C TRP A 501 -2.05 -16.36 1.14
N ASN A 502 -2.58 -17.36 1.81
CA ASN A 502 -2.79 -17.34 3.25
C ASN A 502 -1.54 -17.82 3.98
N ASP A 503 -0.71 -16.90 4.42
CA ASP A 503 0.55 -17.18 5.12
C ASP A 503 0.37 -17.98 6.41
N MET A 504 -0.84 -17.99 6.97
CA MET A 504 -1.19 -18.64 8.24
C MET A 504 -1.95 -19.96 8.07
N VAL A 505 -2.21 -20.39 6.83
CA VAL A 505 -3.10 -21.55 6.57
C VAL A 505 -2.70 -22.83 7.32
N LEU A 506 -1.42 -23.11 7.47
CA LEU A 506 -0.94 -24.28 8.21
C LEU A 506 -1.02 -24.12 9.72
N GLN A 507 -0.94 -22.89 10.23
CA GLN A 507 -1.06 -22.60 11.65
C GLN A 507 -2.53 -22.60 12.07
N ASP A 508 -3.37 -21.95 11.30
CA ASP A 508 -4.80 -21.83 11.56
C ASP A 508 -5.54 -23.17 11.43
N SER A 509 -5.00 -24.09 10.64
CA SER A 509 -5.58 -25.40 10.41
C SER A 509 -5.16 -26.48 11.43
N MET A 510 -4.25 -26.17 12.36
CA MET A 510 -3.75 -27.07 13.42
C MET A 510 -3.27 -28.45 12.92
N ILE A 511 -2.58 -28.47 11.77
CA ILE A 511 -2.16 -29.70 11.07
C ILE A 511 -0.67 -29.95 11.31
N ASP A 512 -0.22 -31.22 11.11
CA ASP A 512 1.21 -31.53 11.05
C ASP A 512 1.89 -30.75 9.92
N LYS A 513 2.63 -29.71 10.31
CA LYS A 513 3.28 -28.79 9.39
C LYS A 513 4.29 -29.47 8.47
N ASN A 514 5.08 -30.40 8.99
CA ASN A 514 6.14 -31.04 8.20
C ASN A 514 5.55 -31.87 7.05
N SER A 515 4.56 -32.70 7.35
CA SER A 515 3.86 -33.48 6.34
C SER A 515 3.15 -32.61 5.31
N MET A 516 2.58 -31.47 5.75
CA MET A 516 1.94 -30.50 4.85
C MET A 516 2.95 -29.80 3.95
N ILE A 517 4.09 -29.36 4.47
CA ILE A 517 5.16 -28.72 3.65
C ILE A 517 5.66 -29.66 2.56
N GLU A 518 5.86 -30.95 2.91
CA GLU A 518 6.38 -31.95 1.96
C GLU A 518 5.36 -32.37 0.90
N ARG A 519 4.12 -32.65 1.31
CA ARG A 519 3.12 -33.33 0.49
C ARG A 519 1.74 -32.69 0.47
N GLY A 520 1.47 -31.71 1.34
CA GLY A 520 0.20 -31.00 1.36
C GLY A 520 -0.03 -30.19 0.09
N SER A 521 -1.29 -29.93 -0.22
CA SER A 521 -1.65 -29.23 -1.45
C SER A 521 -2.72 -28.16 -1.24
N SER A 522 -2.70 -27.16 -2.12
CA SER A 522 -3.59 -26.01 -2.20
C SER A 522 -4.52 -26.13 -3.39
N VAL A 523 -5.83 -26.19 -3.14
CA VAL A 523 -6.84 -26.09 -4.18
C VAL A 523 -6.90 -24.67 -4.71
N LEU A 524 -6.66 -23.66 -3.86
CA LEU A 524 -6.55 -22.26 -4.27
C LEU A 524 -5.49 -22.09 -5.36
N ASN A 525 -4.26 -22.52 -5.11
CA ASN A 525 -3.16 -22.35 -6.08
C ASN A 525 -3.35 -23.22 -7.32
N SER A 526 -4.08 -24.34 -7.22
CA SER A 526 -4.49 -25.12 -8.38
C SER A 526 -5.48 -24.36 -9.26
N ALA A 527 -6.47 -23.70 -8.67
CA ALA A 527 -7.44 -22.90 -9.40
C ALA A 527 -6.81 -21.64 -10.03
N MET A 528 -6.05 -20.88 -9.24
CA MET A 528 -5.30 -19.72 -9.73
C MET A 528 -4.28 -20.12 -10.81
N GLY A 529 -3.51 -21.20 -10.58
CA GLY A 529 -2.53 -21.72 -11.53
C GLY A 529 -3.17 -22.13 -12.85
N SER A 530 -4.33 -22.79 -12.81
CA SER A 530 -5.10 -23.10 -14.01
C SER A 530 -5.47 -21.83 -14.80
N TRP A 531 -5.98 -20.81 -14.13
CA TRP A 531 -6.35 -19.56 -14.79
C TRP A 531 -5.14 -18.83 -15.36
N VAL A 532 -4.07 -18.68 -14.58
CA VAL A 532 -2.86 -17.91 -14.95
C VAL A 532 -2.12 -18.60 -16.10
N LEU A 533 -1.83 -19.89 -15.99
CA LEU A 533 -1.06 -20.61 -17.02
C LEU A 533 -1.79 -20.62 -18.36
N ASN A 534 -3.12 -20.70 -18.36
CA ASN A 534 -3.91 -20.67 -19.59
C ASN A 534 -3.85 -19.30 -20.29
N ARG A 535 -3.55 -18.22 -19.57
CA ARG A 535 -3.39 -16.85 -20.12
C ARG A 535 -1.93 -16.49 -20.39
N PHE A 536 -1.00 -17.14 -19.71
CA PHE A 536 0.41 -17.01 -19.99
C PHE A 536 0.84 -17.77 -21.26
N ALA A 537 0.18 -18.87 -21.59
CA ALA A 537 0.48 -19.66 -22.77
C ALA A 537 0.49 -18.87 -24.09
N PRO A 538 -0.52 -18.02 -24.41
CA PRO A 538 -0.50 -17.20 -25.63
C PRO A 538 0.70 -16.24 -25.69
N LEU A 539 1.11 -15.67 -24.55
CA LEU A 539 2.30 -14.83 -24.49
C LEU A 539 3.55 -15.61 -24.90
N MET A 540 3.72 -16.82 -24.35
CA MET A 540 4.85 -17.69 -24.72
C MET A 540 4.81 -18.10 -26.19
N GLU A 541 3.64 -18.41 -26.72
CA GLU A 541 3.46 -18.74 -28.14
C GLU A 541 3.83 -17.56 -29.06
N ASN A 542 3.37 -16.35 -28.72
CA ASN A 542 3.70 -15.13 -29.47
C ASN A 542 5.19 -14.78 -29.40
N LEU A 543 5.88 -15.19 -28.34
CA LEU A 543 7.34 -15.05 -28.17
C LEU A 543 8.15 -16.23 -28.77
N GLY A 544 7.49 -17.16 -29.47
CA GLY A 544 8.13 -18.29 -30.14
C GLY A 544 8.39 -19.52 -29.26
N GLU A 545 7.94 -19.51 -28.00
CA GLU A 545 8.16 -20.54 -26.98
C GLU A 545 7.02 -21.58 -26.95
N ARG A 546 6.73 -22.24 -28.10
CA ARG A 546 5.59 -23.15 -28.27
C ARG A 546 5.57 -24.30 -27.26
N ASN A 547 6.71 -24.92 -26.97
CA ASN A 547 6.77 -26.01 -26.00
C ASN A 547 6.32 -25.56 -24.59
N THR A 548 6.72 -24.37 -24.18
CA THR A 548 6.30 -23.76 -22.91
C THR A 548 4.82 -23.45 -22.93
N ALA A 549 4.30 -22.91 -24.03
CA ALA A 549 2.88 -22.63 -24.20
C ALA A 549 2.03 -23.90 -24.07
N ASP A 550 2.43 -24.99 -24.74
CA ASP A 550 1.72 -26.27 -24.69
C ASP A 550 1.76 -26.90 -23.30
N LEU A 551 2.91 -26.83 -22.63
CA LEU A 551 3.05 -27.27 -21.22
C LEU A 551 2.11 -26.47 -20.30
N CYS A 552 2.07 -25.15 -20.43
CA CYS A 552 1.18 -24.29 -19.64
C CYS A 552 -0.30 -24.64 -19.88
N ARG A 553 -0.72 -24.82 -21.13
CA ARG A 553 -2.12 -25.20 -21.46
C ARG A 553 -2.48 -26.57 -20.88
N SER A 554 -1.61 -27.58 -21.07
CA SER A 554 -1.89 -28.92 -20.56
C SER A 554 -1.92 -28.96 -19.03
N THR A 555 -1.02 -28.23 -18.37
CA THR A 555 -1.00 -28.09 -16.91
C THR A 555 -2.27 -27.36 -16.42
N ALA A 556 -2.65 -26.27 -17.06
CA ALA A 556 -3.85 -25.53 -16.73
C ALA A 556 -5.12 -26.41 -16.83
N HIS A 557 -5.22 -27.21 -17.88
CA HIS A 557 -6.34 -28.16 -18.05
C HIS A 557 -6.38 -29.20 -16.92
N GLN A 558 -5.25 -29.85 -16.62
CA GLN A 558 -5.16 -30.84 -15.54
C GLN A 558 -5.56 -30.26 -14.19
N LEU A 559 -5.07 -29.04 -13.88
CA LEU A 559 -5.39 -28.36 -12.63
C LEU A 559 -6.90 -28.03 -12.55
N ARG A 560 -7.51 -27.59 -13.63
CA ARG A 560 -8.95 -27.33 -13.68
C ARG A 560 -9.78 -28.57 -13.35
N GLU A 561 -9.44 -29.72 -13.95
CA GLU A 561 -10.14 -30.99 -13.69
C GLU A 561 -10.00 -31.42 -12.22
N LEU A 562 -8.80 -31.25 -11.62
CA LEU A 562 -8.59 -31.53 -10.20
C LEU A 562 -9.41 -30.60 -9.30
N VAL A 563 -9.45 -29.29 -9.63
CA VAL A 563 -10.28 -28.33 -8.89
C VAL A 563 -11.75 -28.70 -9.00
N ALA A 564 -12.24 -29.07 -10.19
CA ALA A 564 -13.62 -29.51 -10.38
C ALA A 564 -13.99 -30.73 -9.49
N ALA A 565 -13.03 -31.66 -9.34
CA ALA A 565 -13.20 -32.84 -8.49
C ALA A 565 -13.17 -32.53 -6.98
N SER A 566 -12.72 -31.35 -6.56
CA SER A 566 -12.67 -30.94 -5.14
C SER A 566 -14.00 -30.37 -4.62
N TRP A 567 -15.07 -30.39 -5.41
CA TRP A 567 -16.41 -30.02 -4.98
C TRP A 567 -16.97 -31.03 -3.97
N ASN A 568 -17.26 -30.58 -2.76
CA ASN A 568 -17.71 -31.46 -1.67
C ASN A 568 -19.25 -31.55 -1.54
N GLY A 569 -19.98 -31.04 -2.50
CA GLY A 569 -21.44 -30.99 -2.52
C GLY A 569 -22.03 -29.62 -2.12
N ARG A 570 -21.21 -28.73 -1.54
CA ARG A 570 -21.61 -27.37 -1.12
C ARG A 570 -20.69 -26.29 -1.63
N TRP A 571 -19.39 -26.53 -1.55
CA TRP A 571 -18.31 -25.64 -2.01
C TRP A 571 -17.06 -26.45 -2.37
N PHE A 572 -16.00 -25.80 -2.84
CA PHE A 572 -14.70 -26.43 -3.11
C PHE A 572 -13.87 -26.51 -1.84
N ASP A 573 -13.28 -27.68 -1.57
CA ASP A 573 -12.35 -27.87 -0.47
C ASP A 573 -11.16 -26.89 -0.61
N ARG A 574 -10.54 -26.51 0.52
CA ARG A 574 -9.43 -25.53 0.55
C ARG A 574 -8.08 -26.14 0.26
N GLY A 575 -7.86 -27.35 0.70
CA GLY A 575 -6.60 -28.07 0.53
C GLY A 575 -6.62 -29.47 1.13
N TYR A 576 -5.57 -30.22 0.83
CA TYR A 576 -5.43 -31.61 1.27
C TYR A 576 -4.08 -31.86 1.91
N GLY A 577 -4.08 -32.58 3.03
CA GLY A 577 -2.89 -33.10 3.70
C GLY A 577 -2.75 -34.59 3.52
N PRO A 578 -1.51 -35.12 3.57
CA PRO A 578 -1.26 -36.55 3.49
C PRO A 578 -1.79 -37.29 4.73
N PRO A 579 -2.01 -38.62 4.62
CA PRO A 579 -2.25 -39.46 5.79
C PRO A 579 -1.13 -39.34 6.82
N THR A 580 -1.51 -39.31 8.09
CA THR A 580 -0.62 -39.30 9.26
C THR A 580 -1.08 -40.37 10.24
N GLU A 581 -0.31 -40.66 11.29
CA GLU A 581 -0.72 -41.62 12.33
C GLU A 581 -1.99 -41.14 13.05
N SER A 582 -2.13 -39.83 13.26
CA SER A 582 -3.31 -39.21 13.90
C SER A 582 -4.49 -39.05 12.95
N GLN A 583 -4.26 -39.03 11.64
CA GLN A 583 -5.26 -38.86 10.59
C GLN A 583 -4.98 -39.79 9.42
N PRO A 584 -5.30 -41.10 9.55
CA PRO A 584 -4.99 -42.11 8.57
C PRO A 584 -5.63 -41.90 7.18
N GLU A 585 -6.74 -41.19 7.11
CA GLU A 585 -7.44 -40.84 5.86
C GLU A 585 -6.89 -39.57 5.20
N GLY A 586 -5.90 -38.92 5.82
CA GLY A 586 -5.44 -37.60 5.44
C GLY A 586 -6.31 -36.47 5.98
N THR A 587 -5.88 -35.24 5.74
CA THR A 587 -6.58 -34.03 6.18
C THR A 587 -7.25 -33.35 5.01
N VAL A 588 -8.47 -32.87 5.21
CA VAL A 588 -9.14 -31.97 4.26
C VAL A 588 -9.40 -30.63 4.94
N ILE A 589 -8.78 -29.59 4.43
CA ILE A 589 -9.00 -28.22 4.88
C ILE A 589 -10.23 -27.66 4.15
N GLY A 590 -11.11 -26.98 4.90
CA GLY A 590 -12.26 -26.30 4.30
C GLY A 590 -13.49 -27.20 4.08
N ARG A 591 -13.53 -28.40 4.69
CA ARG A 591 -14.72 -29.27 4.59
C ARG A 591 -15.90 -28.75 5.41
N ASP A 592 -15.63 -28.28 6.61
CA ASP A 592 -16.67 -27.86 7.57
C ASP A 592 -17.02 -26.39 7.43
N ARG A 593 -16.13 -25.60 6.87
CA ARG A 593 -16.25 -24.15 6.66
C ARG A 593 -15.86 -23.79 5.24
N CYS A 594 -16.63 -22.90 4.63
CA CYS A 594 -16.28 -22.34 3.32
C CYS A 594 -15.15 -21.32 3.46
N TRP A 595 -14.06 -21.58 2.75
CA TRP A 595 -12.94 -20.64 2.62
C TRP A 595 -13.11 -19.88 1.30
N LEU A 596 -13.38 -18.58 1.42
CA LEU A 596 -13.68 -17.73 0.27
C LEU A 596 -12.56 -17.69 -0.76
N GLU A 597 -11.31 -17.81 -0.31
CA GLU A 597 -10.10 -17.72 -1.14
C GLU A 597 -10.17 -18.60 -2.39
N VAL A 598 -10.72 -19.79 -2.28
CA VAL A 598 -10.78 -20.79 -3.37
C VAL A 598 -11.95 -20.53 -4.32
N GLN A 599 -13.12 -20.15 -3.77
CA GLN A 599 -14.39 -20.25 -4.51
C GLN A 599 -14.45 -19.34 -5.75
N PRO A 600 -14.02 -18.06 -5.66
CA PRO A 600 -13.94 -17.20 -6.84
C PRO A 600 -13.00 -17.75 -7.92
N TRP A 601 -11.84 -18.27 -7.54
CA TRP A 601 -10.88 -18.83 -8.49
C TRP A 601 -11.39 -20.09 -9.17
N ALA A 602 -12.17 -20.94 -8.48
CA ALA A 602 -12.82 -22.11 -9.09
C ALA A 602 -13.85 -21.69 -10.16
N ILE A 603 -14.54 -20.57 -9.97
CA ILE A 603 -15.41 -19.97 -10.99
C ILE A 603 -14.59 -19.41 -12.16
N LEU A 604 -13.56 -18.62 -11.87
CA LEU A 604 -12.73 -17.92 -12.87
C LEU A 604 -11.95 -18.87 -13.77
N CYS A 605 -11.44 -19.98 -13.24
CA CYS A 605 -10.74 -21.00 -14.04
C CYS A 605 -11.68 -21.94 -14.81
N GLY A 606 -12.98 -21.83 -14.57
CA GLY A 606 -14.00 -22.67 -15.23
C GLY A 606 -14.09 -24.10 -14.68
N ALA A 607 -13.65 -24.32 -13.44
CA ALA A 607 -13.83 -25.60 -12.73
C ALA A 607 -15.25 -25.73 -12.17
N ALA A 608 -15.86 -24.62 -11.73
CA ALA A 608 -17.24 -24.59 -11.25
C ALA A 608 -18.24 -24.64 -12.42
N SER A 609 -19.22 -25.56 -12.36
CA SER A 609 -20.35 -25.54 -13.28
C SER A 609 -21.23 -24.30 -13.07
N SER A 610 -22.12 -24.01 -14.02
CA SER A 610 -23.07 -22.90 -13.88
C SER A 610 -24.00 -23.05 -12.66
N GLU A 611 -24.36 -24.27 -12.29
CA GLU A 611 -25.17 -24.55 -11.11
C GLU A 611 -24.38 -24.33 -9.82
N GLN A 612 -23.16 -24.86 -9.74
CA GLN A 612 -22.24 -24.64 -8.62
C GLN A 612 -21.91 -23.16 -8.44
N SER A 613 -21.67 -22.43 -9.54
CA SER A 613 -21.40 -21.00 -9.51
C SER A 613 -22.58 -20.20 -8.92
N ARG A 614 -23.81 -20.50 -9.32
CA ARG A 614 -25.01 -19.88 -8.71
C ARG A 614 -25.17 -20.24 -7.24
N SER A 615 -24.93 -21.51 -6.87
CA SER A 615 -24.97 -21.96 -5.47
C SER A 615 -23.94 -21.21 -4.61
N LEU A 616 -22.72 -21.02 -5.14
CA LEU A 616 -21.67 -20.25 -4.44
C LEU A 616 -22.06 -18.78 -4.23
N VAL A 617 -22.67 -18.14 -5.24
CA VAL A 617 -23.15 -16.76 -5.10
C VAL A 617 -24.19 -16.64 -3.96
N GLU A 618 -25.10 -17.61 -3.83
CA GLU A 618 -26.04 -17.61 -2.70
C GLU A 618 -25.35 -17.83 -1.35
N ILE A 619 -24.30 -18.65 -1.29
CA ILE A 619 -23.47 -18.80 -0.09
C ILE A 619 -22.72 -17.50 0.24
N PHE A 620 -22.23 -16.78 -0.77
CA PHE A 620 -21.59 -15.46 -0.56
C PHE A 620 -22.59 -14.45 0.03
N LYS A 621 -23.78 -14.35 -0.55
CA LYS A 621 -24.83 -13.42 -0.10
C LYS A 621 -25.32 -13.73 1.32
N THR A 622 -25.69 -14.98 1.57
CA THR A 622 -26.32 -15.41 2.82
C THR A 622 -25.34 -15.79 3.93
N GLY A 623 -24.04 -15.84 3.59
CA GLY A 623 -22.96 -16.25 4.48
C GLY A 623 -21.87 -15.17 4.60
N HIS A 624 -20.89 -15.22 3.68
CA HIS A 624 -19.69 -14.39 3.76
C HIS A 624 -19.96 -12.88 3.84
N CYS A 625 -20.97 -12.39 3.12
CA CYS A 625 -21.34 -10.96 3.08
C CYS A 625 -22.45 -10.59 4.07
N MET A 626 -23.13 -11.57 4.66
CA MET A 626 -24.26 -11.31 5.53
C MET A 626 -23.88 -10.45 6.74
N HIS A 627 -24.53 -9.29 6.90
CA HIS A 627 -24.23 -8.29 7.94
C HIS A 627 -22.78 -7.79 7.98
N SER A 628 -22.07 -7.86 6.84
CA SER A 628 -20.70 -7.40 6.68
C SER A 628 -20.65 -6.15 5.79
N PRO A 629 -20.56 -4.95 6.37
CA PRO A 629 -20.70 -3.71 5.59
C PRO A 629 -19.49 -3.41 4.68
N LEU A 630 -18.33 -4.02 4.96
CA LEU A 630 -17.08 -3.77 4.22
C LEU A 630 -16.73 -4.86 3.21
N GLY A 631 -17.62 -5.83 2.99
CA GLY A 631 -17.42 -6.93 2.05
C GLY A 631 -17.41 -8.30 2.71
N ALA A 632 -16.94 -9.30 1.96
CA ALA A 632 -16.98 -10.69 2.35
C ALA A 632 -15.86 -11.09 3.31
N ARG A 633 -16.20 -11.82 4.36
CA ARG A 633 -15.24 -12.50 5.25
C ARG A 633 -14.59 -13.66 4.52
N VAL A 634 -13.32 -13.94 4.85
CA VAL A 634 -12.61 -15.06 4.19
C VAL A 634 -13.09 -16.44 4.67
N ILE A 635 -13.71 -16.58 5.83
CA ILE A 635 -14.21 -17.86 6.35
C ILE A 635 -15.69 -17.76 6.77
N TRP A 636 -16.50 -18.75 6.36
CA TRP A 636 -17.90 -18.89 6.78
C TRP A 636 -18.30 -20.37 7.03
N PRO A 637 -19.05 -20.68 8.10
CA PRO A 637 -19.41 -19.80 9.22
C PRO A 637 -18.18 -19.42 10.05
N PRO A 638 -18.22 -18.27 10.78
CA PRO A 638 -17.13 -17.86 11.65
C PRO A 638 -16.96 -18.80 12.85
N ASP A 639 -15.73 -18.91 13.36
CA ASP A 639 -15.44 -19.68 14.56
C ASP A 639 -15.61 -18.82 15.82
N LEU A 640 -16.82 -18.77 16.34
CA LEU A 640 -17.14 -17.99 17.54
C LEU A 640 -16.43 -18.48 18.82
N SER A 641 -15.80 -19.65 18.80
CA SER A 641 -14.98 -20.12 19.93
C SER A 641 -13.56 -19.56 19.92
N ASN A 642 -13.13 -19.00 18.79
CA ASN A 642 -11.81 -18.40 18.65
C ASN A 642 -11.84 -16.93 19.13
N SER A 643 -10.94 -16.57 20.05
CA SER A 643 -10.84 -15.21 20.58
C SER A 643 -10.44 -14.15 19.54
N ARG A 644 -9.93 -14.57 18.38
CA ARG A 644 -9.54 -13.72 17.24
C ARG A 644 -10.48 -13.89 16.04
N VAL A 645 -11.71 -14.37 16.28
CA VAL A 645 -12.69 -14.52 15.20
C VAL A 645 -12.90 -13.19 14.46
N GLY A 646 -12.96 -13.26 13.14
CA GLY A 646 -13.15 -12.09 12.29
C GLY A 646 -11.89 -11.24 12.08
N GLU A 647 -10.72 -11.70 12.52
CA GLU A 647 -9.45 -10.98 12.37
C GLU A 647 -8.51 -11.70 11.39
N GLY A 648 -7.90 -10.94 10.49
CA GLY A 648 -6.92 -11.48 9.54
C GLY A 648 -7.42 -12.70 8.80
N THR A 649 -6.64 -13.77 8.80
CA THR A 649 -6.97 -15.05 8.16
C THR A 649 -8.04 -15.87 8.90
N LEU A 650 -8.41 -15.46 10.12
CA LEU A 650 -9.46 -16.09 10.93
C LEU A 650 -10.86 -15.49 10.66
N GLY A 651 -11.08 -14.95 9.50
CA GLY A 651 -12.38 -14.44 9.06
C GLY A 651 -12.42 -12.93 8.77
N GLY A 652 -11.28 -12.26 8.69
CA GLY A 652 -11.18 -10.85 8.29
C GLY A 652 -11.67 -10.60 6.85
N ILE A 653 -11.73 -9.33 6.48
CA ILE A 653 -12.18 -8.86 5.17
C ILE A 653 -10.96 -8.33 4.41
N TRP A 654 -10.50 -9.09 3.41
CA TRP A 654 -9.28 -8.78 2.64
C TRP A 654 -9.63 -8.17 1.29
N TYR A 655 -8.97 -7.08 0.95
CA TYR A 655 -9.17 -6.41 -0.33
C TYR A 655 -8.89 -7.33 -1.53
N SER A 656 -7.80 -8.12 -1.48
CA SER A 656 -7.41 -9.02 -2.56
C SER A 656 -8.44 -10.13 -2.81
N ILE A 657 -9.04 -10.69 -1.76
CA ILE A 657 -10.05 -11.74 -1.87
C ILE A 657 -11.40 -11.17 -2.30
N ASN A 658 -11.76 -9.99 -1.81
CA ASN A 658 -12.98 -9.31 -2.24
C ASN A 658 -12.91 -8.88 -3.71
N MET A 659 -11.74 -8.49 -4.22
CA MET A 659 -11.55 -8.21 -5.64
C MET A 659 -11.85 -9.46 -6.49
N THR A 660 -11.31 -10.63 -6.13
CA THR A 660 -11.59 -11.87 -6.87
C THR A 660 -13.05 -12.30 -6.78
N LEU A 661 -13.71 -12.08 -5.62
CA LEU A 661 -15.14 -12.28 -5.46
C LEU A 661 -15.95 -11.41 -6.42
N ILE A 662 -15.67 -10.11 -6.47
CA ILE A 662 -16.32 -9.16 -7.36
C ILE A 662 -16.15 -9.61 -8.82
N TRP A 663 -14.93 -9.95 -9.21
CA TRP A 663 -14.62 -10.42 -10.56
C TRP A 663 -15.39 -11.67 -10.94
N ALA A 664 -15.35 -12.71 -10.09
CA ALA A 664 -16.06 -13.96 -10.35
C ALA A 664 -17.57 -13.79 -10.43
N THR A 665 -18.14 -12.95 -9.57
CA THR A 665 -19.60 -12.73 -9.50
C THR A 665 -20.11 -11.76 -10.55
N ALA A 666 -19.28 -10.87 -11.09
CA ALA A 666 -19.67 -9.92 -12.14
C ALA A 666 -20.31 -10.57 -13.38
N LYS A 667 -19.94 -11.82 -13.67
CA LYS A 667 -20.48 -12.60 -14.79
C LYS A 667 -21.78 -13.35 -14.47
N ILE A 668 -22.15 -13.46 -13.20
CA ILE A 668 -23.25 -14.30 -12.71
C ILE A 668 -24.36 -13.43 -12.13
N ASP A 669 -24.00 -12.49 -11.27
CA ASP A 669 -24.88 -11.56 -10.60
C ASP A 669 -24.17 -10.19 -10.49
N PRO A 670 -24.22 -9.38 -11.55
CA PRO A 670 -23.54 -8.09 -11.61
C PRO A 670 -24.02 -7.08 -10.55
N GLU A 671 -25.30 -7.14 -10.14
CA GLU A 671 -25.84 -6.25 -9.09
C GLU A 671 -25.19 -6.55 -7.73
N PHE A 672 -25.05 -7.83 -7.42
CA PHE A 672 -24.33 -8.25 -6.23
C PHE A 672 -22.85 -7.86 -6.31
N ALA A 673 -22.20 -8.07 -7.45
CA ALA A 673 -20.80 -7.70 -7.64
C ALA A 673 -20.56 -6.19 -7.45
N LEU A 674 -21.44 -5.33 -7.98
CA LEU A 674 -21.38 -3.88 -7.78
C LEU A 674 -21.57 -3.52 -6.29
N ALA A 675 -22.53 -4.14 -5.62
CA ALA A 675 -22.74 -3.91 -4.19
C ALA A 675 -21.52 -4.32 -3.34
N GLN A 676 -20.76 -5.37 -3.77
CA GLN A 676 -19.51 -5.74 -3.10
C GLN A 676 -18.37 -4.75 -3.41
N TRP A 677 -18.34 -4.17 -4.62
CA TRP A 677 -17.40 -3.10 -4.93
C TRP A 677 -17.67 -1.85 -4.07
N GLU A 678 -18.93 -1.47 -3.92
CA GLU A 678 -19.32 -0.38 -3.02
C GLU A 678 -18.92 -0.69 -1.57
N ALA A 679 -19.10 -1.93 -1.12
CA ALA A 679 -18.71 -2.36 0.23
C ALA A 679 -17.20 -2.18 0.51
N MET A 680 -16.34 -2.39 -0.49
CA MET A 680 -14.89 -2.20 -0.33
C MET A 680 -14.42 -0.75 -0.56
N SER A 681 -15.31 0.19 -0.87
CA SER A 681 -14.97 1.60 -1.13
C SER A 681 -14.61 2.36 0.14
N LEU A 682 -13.81 3.44 0.00
CA LEU A 682 -13.52 4.38 1.09
C LEU A 682 -14.81 5.06 1.57
N GLN A 683 -15.73 5.37 0.66
CA GLN A 683 -17.04 5.93 0.98
C GLN A 683 -17.79 5.04 1.96
N ARG A 684 -17.86 3.74 1.66
CA ARG A 684 -18.59 2.79 2.50
C ARG A 684 -17.96 2.59 3.86
N HIS A 685 -16.63 2.59 3.95
CA HIS A 685 -15.95 2.53 5.24
C HIS A 685 -16.28 3.75 6.09
N GLY A 686 -16.21 4.96 5.52
CA GLY A 686 -16.56 6.20 6.22
C GLY A 686 -18.01 6.25 6.71
N GLU A 687 -18.95 5.65 5.97
CA GLU A 687 -20.35 5.53 6.39
C GLU A 687 -20.56 4.50 7.49
N ALA A 688 -19.91 3.34 7.39
CA ALA A 688 -20.09 2.24 8.32
C ALA A 688 -19.35 2.45 9.66
N TYR A 689 -18.16 3.07 9.61
CA TYR A 689 -17.27 3.31 10.74
C TYR A 689 -16.73 4.74 10.76
N PRO A 690 -17.60 5.75 10.91
CA PRO A 690 -17.22 7.16 10.72
C PRO A 690 -16.16 7.68 11.69
N SER A 691 -15.97 7.04 12.85
CA SER A 691 -14.97 7.41 13.86
C SER A 691 -13.62 6.70 13.68
N VAL A 692 -13.43 5.93 12.61
CA VAL A 692 -12.17 5.23 12.31
C VAL A 692 -11.48 5.96 11.17
N TRP A 693 -10.30 6.54 11.44
CA TRP A 693 -9.54 7.32 10.44
C TRP A 693 -9.05 6.45 9.29
N GLU A 694 -8.53 5.27 9.59
CA GLU A 694 -8.19 4.26 8.59
C GLU A 694 -9.45 3.93 7.78
N GLY A 695 -9.38 4.03 6.49
CA GLY A 695 -10.51 3.89 5.57
C GLY A 695 -11.08 5.22 5.06
N THR A 696 -10.60 6.36 5.57
CA THR A 696 -10.97 7.67 5.03
C THR A 696 -10.20 7.98 3.74
N LEU A 697 -8.88 7.90 3.76
CA LEU A 697 -8.00 8.22 2.63
C LEU A 697 -7.28 7.01 2.06
N SER A 698 -7.09 5.99 2.87
CA SER A 698 -6.43 4.74 2.56
C SER A 698 -6.92 3.68 3.55
N GLY A 699 -6.77 2.41 3.21
CA GLY A 699 -7.11 1.29 4.08
C GLY A 699 -5.89 0.44 4.44
N PRO A 700 -6.10 -0.59 5.29
CA PRO A 700 -5.13 -1.62 5.59
C PRO A 700 -5.10 -2.69 4.51
N ASP A 701 -4.36 -3.76 4.78
CA ASP A 701 -4.42 -5.02 4.05
C ASP A 701 -5.77 -5.74 4.25
N ALA A 702 -6.23 -5.78 5.50
CA ALA A 702 -7.51 -6.36 5.86
C ALA A 702 -8.22 -5.60 6.99
N TRP A 703 -9.54 -5.62 6.95
CA TRP A 703 -10.42 -5.16 8.01
C TRP A 703 -10.82 -6.29 8.94
N ASN A 704 -11.00 -5.97 10.22
CA ASN A 704 -11.69 -6.86 11.14
C ASN A 704 -13.17 -6.94 10.79
N ALA A 705 -13.69 -8.15 10.71
CA ALA A 705 -15.09 -8.44 10.40
C ALA A 705 -16.02 -8.11 11.60
N PRO A 706 -17.35 -8.05 11.39
CA PRO A 706 -18.32 -7.71 12.44
C PRO A 706 -18.27 -8.59 13.69
N GLU A 707 -17.76 -9.81 13.60
CA GLU A 707 -17.59 -10.74 14.71
C GLU A 707 -16.45 -10.38 15.65
N SER A 708 -15.49 -9.57 15.17
CA SER A 708 -14.41 -9.07 16.01
C SER A 708 -14.92 -7.96 16.95
N PRO A 709 -14.46 -7.91 18.19
CA PRO A 709 -14.73 -6.76 19.08
C PRO A 709 -14.14 -5.45 18.56
N ARG A 710 -13.27 -5.53 17.54
CA ARG A 710 -12.64 -4.40 16.85
C ARG A 710 -13.11 -4.29 15.41
N ALA A 711 -14.38 -4.55 15.15
CA ALA A 711 -14.98 -4.50 13.82
C ALA A 711 -14.68 -3.18 13.10
N GLY A 712 -14.39 -3.26 11.80
CA GLY A 712 -14.11 -2.10 10.95
C GLY A 712 -12.76 -1.44 11.17
N ARG A 713 -11.92 -1.96 12.08
CA ARG A 713 -10.54 -1.51 12.30
C ARG A 713 -9.54 -2.40 11.56
N THR A 714 -8.35 -1.89 11.40
CA THR A 714 -7.20 -2.65 10.87
C THR A 714 -6.94 -3.87 11.73
N TRP A 715 -6.75 -5.03 11.13
CA TRP A 715 -6.34 -6.23 11.84
C TRP A 715 -4.94 -6.10 12.44
N SER A 716 -4.61 -6.93 13.43
CA SER A 716 -3.28 -6.98 14.04
C SER A 716 -2.84 -8.41 14.25
N THR A 717 -1.55 -8.67 14.10
CA THR A 717 -0.95 -9.95 14.47
C THR A 717 -0.62 -9.96 15.97
N PRO A 718 -0.44 -11.13 16.60
CA PRO A 718 0.10 -11.19 17.95
C PRO A 718 1.54 -10.67 18.06
N ALA A 719 2.28 -10.67 16.94
CA ALA A 719 3.69 -10.29 16.90
C ALA A 719 3.89 -8.77 16.83
N PHE A 720 3.03 -8.05 16.09
CA PHE A 720 3.11 -6.60 15.93
C PHE A 720 1.75 -6.01 15.53
N SER A 721 1.54 -4.76 15.88
CA SER A 721 0.33 -4.05 15.50
C SER A 721 0.42 -3.63 14.03
N MET A 722 -0.52 -4.09 13.22
CA MET A 722 -0.71 -3.61 11.84
C MET A 722 -1.28 -2.19 11.81
N GLN A 723 -1.76 -1.69 12.93
CA GLN A 723 -2.19 -0.31 13.14
C GLN A 723 -1.02 0.62 13.46
N SER A 724 0.21 0.08 13.57
CA SER A 724 1.40 0.93 13.69
C SER A 724 1.48 1.84 12.49
N PHE A 725 1.75 3.05 12.80
CA PHE A 725 1.80 4.18 11.90
C PHE A 725 2.76 3.99 10.71
N PRO A 726 2.40 4.54 9.55
CA PRO A 726 1.05 4.92 9.11
C PRO A 726 0.28 3.72 8.55
N VAL A 727 -1.05 3.74 8.60
CA VAL A 727 -1.87 2.77 7.86
C VAL A 727 -2.16 3.31 6.47
N SER A 728 -1.45 2.79 5.49
CA SER A 728 -1.63 3.07 4.07
C SER A 728 -1.14 1.87 3.29
N ASN A 729 -2.05 0.94 2.96
CA ASN A 729 -1.69 -0.29 2.27
C ASN A 729 -2.09 -0.22 0.79
N MET A 730 -1.16 -0.59 -0.10
CA MET A 730 -1.39 -0.52 -1.54
C MET A 730 -2.48 -1.49 -2.04
N HIS A 731 -2.83 -2.53 -1.27
CA HIS A 731 -4.00 -3.36 -1.57
C HIS A 731 -5.30 -2.55 -1.55
N SER A 732 -5.46 -1.63 -0.60
CA SER A 732 -6.64 -0.78 -0.52
C SER A 732 -6.79 0.18 -1.70
N HIS A 733 -5.75 0.36 -2.49
CA HIS A 733 -5.77 1.18 -3.69
C HIS A 733 -5.79 0.35 -4.98
N SER A 734 -5.03 -0.73 -5.06
CA SER A 734 -4.96 -1.56 -6.27
C SER A 734 -6.22 -2.38 -6.52
N GLN A 735 -6.76 -3.00 -5.47
CA GLN A 735 -7.86 -3.94 -5.62
C GLN A 735 -9.18 -3.29 -6.02
N PRO A 736 -9.58 -2.11 -5.50
CA PRO A 736 -10.77 -1.41 -5.99
C PRO A 736 -10.69 -1.02 -7.47
N VAL A 737 -9.49 -0.59 -7.94
CA VAL A 737 -9.29 -0.26 -9.37
C VAL A 737 -9.41 -1.52 -10.24
N LEU A 738 -8.74 -2.60 -9.85
CA LEU A 738 -8.81 -3.86 -10.59
C LEU A 738 -10.24 -4.43 -10.59
N ALA A 739 -10.92 -4.41 -9.45
CA ALA A 739 -12.32 -4.84 -9.35
C ALA A 739 -13.23 -4.01 -10.25
N TRP A 740 -13.01 -2.67 -10.33
CA TRP A 740 -13.77 -1.81 -11.23
C TRP A 740 -13.58 -2.20 -12.70
N LEU A 741 -12.35 -2.42 -13.13
CA LEU A 741 -12.04 -2.91 -14.48
C LEU A 741 -12.75 -4.26 -14.77
N ARG A 742 -12.75 -5.18 -13.82
CA ARG A 742 -13.41 -6.48 -13.94
C ARG A 742 -14.95 -6.38 -13.98
N LEU A 743 -15.53 -5.44 -13.22
CA LEU A 743 -16.97 -5.11 -13.33
C LEU A 743 -17.34 -4.58 -14.71
N LEU A 744 -16.47 -3.81 -15.34
CA LEU A 744 -16.62 -3.36 -16.71
C LEU A 744 -16.34 -4.47 -17.75
N GLY A 745 -16.08 -5.72 -17.31
CA GLY A 745 -15.79 -6.86 -18.19
C GLY A 745 -14.45 -6.74 -18.93
N ILE A 746 -13.53 -5.96 -18.40
CA ILE A 746 -12.17 -5.77 -18.93
C ILE A 746 -11.25 -6.81 -18.29
N GLU A 747 -10.81 -7.80 -19.08
CA GLU A 747 -9.96 -8.88 -18.61
C GLU A 747 -9.13 -9.52 -19.75
N PRO A 748 -7.94 -10.11 -19.49
CA PRO A 748 -7.20 -10.85 -20.49
C PRO A 748 -7.90 -12.16 -20.85
N THR A 749 -7.89 -12.50 -22.14
CA THR A 749 -8.51 -13.72 -22.69
C THR A 749 -7.51 -14.88 -22.78
N THR A 750 -8.02 -16.05 -23.07
CA THR A 750 -7.21 -17.25 -23.36
C THR A 750 -6.51 -17.21 -24.73
N GLU A 751 -6.85 -16.24 -25.57
CA GLU A 751 -6.23 -15.96 -26.87
C GLU A 751 -5.10 -14.92 -26.78
N GLY A 752 -4.80 -14.41 -25.56
CA GLY A 752 -3.77 -13.40 -25.32
C GLY A 752 -4.18 -11.99 -25.75
N THR A 753 -5.48 -11.76 -25.89
CA THR A 753 -6.08 -10.44 -26.18
C THR A 753 -6.84 -9.92 -24.97
N LEU A 754 -7.29 -8.67 -25.03
CA LEU A 754 -8.12 -8.09 -23.99
C LEU A 754 -9.58 -8.22 -24.37
N ALA A 755 -10.38 -8.85 -23.51
CA ALA A 755 -11.83 -8.74 -23.58
C ALA A 755 -12.27 -7.38 -23.04
N VAL A 756 -13.19 -6.74 -23.77
CA VAL A 756 -13.88 -5.52 -23.34
C VAL A 756 -15.37 -5.78 -23.59
N ARG A 757 -16.06 -6.31 -22.59
CA ARG A 757 -17.45 -6.70 -22.70
C ARG A 757 -18.19 -6.20 -21.47
N SER A 758 -19.23 -5.39 -21.65
CA SER A 758 -20.14 -5.15 -20.54
C SER A 758 -20.77 -6.48 -20.12
N SER A 759 -20.37 -7.00 -18.99
CA SER A 759 -21.07 -8.12 -18.35
C SER A 759 -22.37 -7.67 -17.70
N TYR A 760 -22.58 -6.35 -17.67
CA TYR A 760 -23.71 -5.71 -17.01
C TYR A 760 -24.31 -4.65 -17.93
N GLU A 761 -25.40 -5.00 -18.64
CA GLU A 761 -26.10 -4.07 -19.52
C GLU A 761 -26.59 -2.78 -18.83
N LYS A 762 -26.59 -2.73 -17.51
CA LYS A 762 -27.00 -1.60 -16.67
C LYS A 762 -25.85 -0.96 -15.89
N ALA A 763 -24.64 -1.50 -15.89
CA ALA A 763 -23.47 -0.85 -15.31
C ALA A 763 -22.98 0.21 -16.29
N LEU A 764 -23.74 1.26 -16.42
CA LEU A 764 -23.38 2.47 -17.13
C LEU A 764 -22.19 3.11 -16.43
N GLY A 765 -21.00 2.60 -16.72
CA GLY A 765 -19.75 3.01 -16.12
C GLY A 765 -18.64 3.19 -17.16
N SER A 766 -17.59 3.89 -16.80
CA SER A 766 -16.45 4.11 -17.66
C SER A 766 -15.12 4.03 -16.91
N TYR A 767 -14.08 3.77 -17.69
CA TYR A 767 -12.69 3.97 -17.28
C TYR A 767 -11.92 4.51 -18.47
N VAL A 768 -11.34 5.69 -18.34
CA VAL A 768 -10.61 6.39 -19.40
C VAL A 768 -9.31 6.93 -18.85
N SER A 769 -8.20 6.42 -19.35
CA SER A 769 -6.85 6.91 -19.07
C SER A 769 -6.19 7.43 -20.35
N SER A 770 -4.95 7.87 -20.26
CA SER A 770 -4.16 8.26 -21.43
C SER A 770 -3.78 7.09 -22.34
N THR A 771 -3.80 5.85 -21.80
CA THR A 771 -3.36 4.64 -22.49
C THR A 771 -4.49 3.65 -22.78
N PHE A 772 -5.62 3.79 -22.11
CA PHE A 772 -6.74 2.86 -22.23
C PHE A 772 -8.09 3.57 -22.06
N SER A 773 -9.11 3.13 -22.80
CA SER A 773 -10.47 3.68 -22.71
C SER A 773 -11.53 2.61 -22.87
N ALA A 774 -12.48 2.56 -21.94
CA ALA A 774 -13.69 1.77 -22.04
C ALA A 774 -14.88 2.54 -21.43
N SER A 775 -16.02 2.51 -22.13
CA SER A 775 -17.29 3.14 -21.68
C SER A 775 -18.45 2.24 -22.07
N PHE A 776 -19.41 2.05 -21.15
CA PHE A 776 -20.58 1.16 -21.33
C PHE A 776 -21.88 1.82 -20.89
#